data_8d8b487eb318a6a8e82cc8f24271af8c
#
_entry.id   8d8b487eb318a6a8e82cc8f24271af8c
#
_cell.length_a   1.000
_cell.length_b   1.000
_cell.length_c   1.000
_cell.angle_alpha   90.00
_cell.angle_beta   90.00
_cell.angle_gamma   90.00
#
_symmetry.space_group_name_H-M   'P 1'
#
loop_
_entity.id
_entity.type
_entity.pdbx_description
1 polymer ?
#
loop_
_entity_poly.entity_id
_entity_poly.type
_entity_poly.pdbx_seq_one_letter_code
_entity_poly.pdbx_strand_id
1 'polypeptide(L)'
;MKTAIEIISERISDAIAKATGQKYTTAIVTPATDPKFGDYQSNDALSLAKKLKTNPRQLAEKIIANLQIEDICEKPEIAGAGFINLRLKTEFVVKNLLDINSDKDRLGIEKAKKAEIVVVDFSGPNIAKQMHVGHLRSTIIGDCICRMLELAGHKVIRQNHIGDWGTQFGMVILGLWHMCMAEEKHSNQKPYYQTELDELNIYAKDREKLKAIRDRHEKDWREDRENPEKKPDGTLGYGKKIFKPFLDKLKERDEGEVWEKILPAYQYVNMLEETVTGMELMIPTVMDSKEQPICYESLSRRVTAMLQKGGKKNKQERDAWKLIRKLTLKHCDEIYKSLDITWKKKEIRGESFYNDMLPDVVAELKKTGLAVESDGAICVFPDKEKFKTKEGDPLPFIIQKSDDAYLYATTDLAALRYRINELKADKIIYVTDARQKQHFEMLSDIADMAKWTKKENVKHITFGSVLGEDGKPLKTRSGENVELKELLDEAEKRAKSIAEEKNSDLSPSEKEEIAKAVGIGAVKYADYSNNRISDYIFSFDKMLAMDGNTAPYMQYAYARIKSIMRKGQIDIESELKGIKEVNFNEPAELELAKQLIRYSEAFNSAIADFKPNFLTGYLYELAQKFSAFYNACPVLDAPSKIRPSRLLLCDLTAKTIHHGLENLLGIETIERM
;
A
#
# COMPACT_ATOMS: atom_id res chain seq x y z
N MET A 1 23.90 -4.62 -14.44
CA MET A 1 24.24 -5.49 -15.61
C MET A 1 23.02 -5.57 -16.49
N LYS A 2 23.14 -5.32 -17.82
CA LYS A 2 21.98 -5.50 -18.72
C LYS A 2 21.47 -6.94 -18.64
N THR A 3 20.17 -7.10 -18.65
CA THR A 3 19.53 -8.42 -18.62
C THR A 3 19.69 -9.13 -19.98
N ALA A 4 19.56 -10.46 -19.98
CA ALA A 4 19.60 -11.24 -21.23
C ALA A 4 18.51 -10.77 -22.20
N ILE A 5 17.29 -10.53 -21.71
CA ILE A 5 16.16 -10.08 -22.53
C ILE A 5 16.40 -8.70 -23.15
N GLU A 6 17.05 -7.77 -22.44
CA GLU A 6 17.41 -6.44 -22.97
C GLU A 6 18.44 -6.55 -24.08
N ILE A 7 19.50 -7.34 -23.89
CA ILE A 7 20.55 -7.52 -24.90
C ILE A 7 19.97 -8.19 -26.15
N ILE A 8 19.17 -9.24 -25.97
CA ILE A 8 18.50 -9.93 -27.07
C ILE A 8 17.54 -9.00 -27.81
N SER A 9 16.74 -8.21 -27.11
CA SER A 9 15.80 -7.25 -27.71
C SER A 9 16.52 -6.17 -28.54
N GLU A 10 17.63 -5.63 -28.05
CA GLU A 10 18.46 -4.67 -28.79
C GLU A 10 18.99 -5.29 -30.12
N ARG A 11 19.55 -6.50 -30.04
CA ARG A 11 20.13 -7.17 -31.24
C ARG A 11 19.08 -7.58 -32.27
N ILE A 12 17.90 -8.04 -31.79
CA ILE A 12 16.77 -8.34 -32.70
C ILE A 12 16.27 -7.05 -33.36
N SER A 13 16.18 -5.94 -32.60
CA SER A 13 15.80 -4.64 -33.16
C SER A 13 16.73 -4.20 -34.30
N ASP A 14 18.03 -4.32 -34.07
CA ASP A 14 19.05 -4.02 -35.10
C ASP A 14 18.93 -4.96 -36.34
N ALA A 15 18.68 -6.24 -36.09
CA ALA A 15 18.49 -7.23 -37.14
C ALA A 15 17.23 -6.94 -37.98
N ILE A 16 16.13 -6.56 -37.33
CA ILE A 16 14.88 -6.13 -37.98
C ILE A 16 15.13 -4.89 -38.84
N ALA A 17 15.83 -3.88 -38.29
CA ALA A 17 16.14 -2.67 -39.03
C ALA A 17 16.95 -2.97 -40.31
N LYS A 18 17.94 -3.84 -40.23
CA LYS A 18 18.73 -4.31 -41.40
C LYS A 18 17.90 -5.11 -42.37
N ALA A 19 17.04 -6.03 -41.90
CA ALA A 19 16.22 -6.90 -42.73
C ALA A 19 15.10 -6.15 -43.47
N THR A 20 14.61 -5.06 -42.92
CA THR A 20 13.46 -4.29 -43.45
C THR A 20 13.85 -2.97 -44.08
N GLY A 21 15.07 -2.47 -43.85
CA GLY A 21 15.49 -1.12 -44.24
C GLY A 21 14.79 0.02 -43.48
N GLN A 22 14.03 -0.29 -42.43
CA GLN A 22 13.27 0.67 -41.62
C GLN A 22 13.83 0.72 -40.21
N LYS A 23 13.83 1.92 -39.58
CA LYS A 23 14.22 2.06 -38.18
C LYS A 23 13.26 1.27 -37.29
N TYR A 24 13.80 0.36 -36.50
CA TYR A 24 13.07 -0.42 -35.51
C TYR A 24 13.77 -0.32 -34.17
N THR A 25 13.08 0.14 -33.13
CA THR A 25 13.74 0.55 -31.90
C THR A 25 13.51 -0.39 -30.72
N THR A 26 12.49 -1.23 -30.77
CA THR A 26 12.15 -2.10 -29.65
C THR A 26 11.52 -3.40 -30.16
N ALA A 27 12.30 -4.47 -30.17
CA ALA A 27 11.79 -5.81 -30.43
C ALA A 27 11.12 -6.38 -29.19
N ILE A 28 10.05 -7.13 -29.40
CA ILE A 28 9.32 -7.80 -28.33
C ILE A 28 9.92 -9.19 -28.12
N VAL A 29 10.66 -9.33 -27.04
CA VAL A 29 11.23 -10.62 -26.59
C VAL A 29 10.54 -10.99 -25.28
N THR A 30 10.12 -12.23 -25.19
CA THR A 30 9.49 -12.78 -23.98
C THR A 30 10.12 -14.11 -23.61
N PRO A 31 10.13 -14.48 -22.32
CA PRO A 31 10.46 -15.85 -21.92
C PRO A 31 9.59 -16.86 -22.68
N ALA A 32 10.18 -17.96 -23.12
CA ALA A 32 9.44 -19.02 -23.79
C ALA A 32 8.50 -19.71 -22.78
N THR A 33 7.26 -20.00 -23.22
CA THR A 33 6.26 -20.65 -22.36
C THR A 33 6.48 -22.15 -22.15
N ASP A 34 7.24 -22.78 -23.06
CA ASP A 34 7.58 -24.21 -23.02
C ASP A 34 9.08 -24.36 -23.32
N PRO A 35 9.85 -25.06 -22.48
CA PRO A 35 11.30 -25.23 -22.63
C PRO A 35 11.76 -25.81 -23.98
N LYS A 36 10.87 -26.54 -24.69
CA LYS A 36 11.15 -27.03 -26.04
C LYS A 36 11.40 -25.93 -27.06
N PHE A 37 10.86 -24.71 -26.80
CA PHE A 37 11.06 -23.53 -27.66
C PHE A 37 12.25 -22.66 -27.23
N GLY A 38 13.11 -23.15 -26.34
CA GLY A 38 14.26 -22.41 -25.84
C GLY A 38 13.97 -21.63 -24.56
N ASP A 39 14.75 -20.59 -24.32
CA ASP A 39 14.67 -19.74 -23.14
C ASP A 39 13.88 -18.46 -23.40
N TYR A 40 14.02 -17.90 -24.63
CA TYR A 40 13.31 -16.69 -25.06
C TYR A 40 12.71 -16.87 -26.45
N GLN A 41 11.71 -16.05 -26.76
CA GLN A 41 11.01 -16.07 -28.02
C GLN A 41 10.70 -14.63 -28.49
N SER A 42 10.89 -14.36 -29.80
CA SER A 42 10.38 -13.14 -30.45
C SER A 42 9.30 -13.50 -31.47
N ASN A 43 8.23 -12.71 -31.48
CA ASN A 43 7.11 -12.82 -32.41
C ASN A 43 7.03 -11.60 -33.38
N ASP A 44 8.04 -10.73 -33.41
CA ASP A 44 8.06 -9.52 -34.22
C ASP A 44 7.88 -9.79 -35.71
N ALA A 45 8.44 -10.88 -36.21
CA ALA A 45 8.27 -11.26 -37.62
C ALA A 45 6.80 -11.44 -38.01
N LEU A 46 5.95 -11.97 -37.09
CA LEU A 46 4.52 -12.14 -37.33
C LEU A 46 3.78 -10.80 -37.41
N SER A 47 4.06 -9.91 -36.45
CA SER A 47 3.41 -8.60 -36.37
C SER A 47 3.83 -7.67 -37.53
N LEU A 48 5.11 -7.71 -37.92
CA LEU A 48 5.67 -6.89 -38.99
C LEU A 48 5.29 -7.39 -40.37
N ALA A 49 5.23 -8.70 -40.58
CA ALA A 49 4.86 -9.30 -41.87
C ALA A 49 3.49 -8.84 -42.35
N LYS A 50 2.52 -8.68 -41.39
CA LYS A 50 1.19 -8.14 -41.68
C LYS A 50 1.26 -6.70 -42.20
N LYS A 51 2.12 -5.87 -41.59
CA LYS A 51 2.33 -4.47 -42.01
C LYS A 51 3.08 -4.35 -43.35
N LEU A 52 4.07 -5.21 -43.54
CA LEU A 52 4.93 -5.21 -44.75
C LEU A 52 4.34 -6.04 -45.89
N LYS A 53 3.17 -6.69 -45.70
CA LYS A 53 2.53 -7.57 -46.69
C LYS A 53 3.48 -8.67 -47.21
N THR A 54 4.27 -9.29 -46.36
CA THR A 54 5.24 -10.34 -46.67
C THR A 54 4.92 -11.63 -45.89
N ASN A 55 5.61 -12.73 -46.26
CA ASN A 55 5.48 -13.98 -45.51
C ASN A 55 6.24 -13.88 -44.19
N PRO A 56 5.60 -14.17 -43.01
CA PRO A 56 6.25 -14.03 -41.71
C PRO A 56 7.48 -14.93 -41.54
N ARG A 57 7.44 -16.15 -42.07
CA ARG A 57 8.56 -17.10 -41.99
C ARG A 57 9.77 -16.62 -42.77
N GLN A 58 9.55 -16.11 -44.00
CA GLN A 58 10.60 -15.50 -44.80
C GLN A 58 11.17 -14.24 -44.14
N LEU A 59 10.34 -13.46 -43.48
CA LEU A 59 10.81 -12.30 -42.72
C LEU A 59 11.66 -12.75 -41.51
N ALA A 60 11.24 -13.79 -40.78
CA ALA A 60 12.02 -14.37 -39.70
C ALA A 60 13.39 -14.89 -40.18
N GLU A 61 13.45 -15.55 -41.34
CA GLU A 61 14.71 -16.00 -41.98
C GLU A 61 15.62 -14.81 -42.26
N LYS A 62 15.08 -13.72 -42.81
CA LYS A 62 15.86 -12.50 -43.08
C LYS A 62 16.35 -11.83 -41.81
N ILE A 63 15.53 -11.82 -40.74
CA ILE A 63 15.93 -11.28 -39.43
C ILE A 63 17.08 -12.12 -38.86
N ILE A 64 16.98 -13.44 -38.85
CA ILE A 64 18.04 -14.33 -38.35
C ILE A 64 19.34 -14.18 -39.17
N ALA A 65 19.25 -14.02 -40.48
CA ALA A 65 20.43 -13.81 -41.33
C ALA A 65 21.21 -12.51 -41.00
N ASN A 66 20.56 -11.53 -40.36
CA ASN A 66 21.16 -10.28 -39.88
C ASN A 66 21.42 -10.22 -38.40
N LEU A 67 21.05 -11.28 -37.65
CA LEU A 67 21.11 -11.32 -36.20
C LEU A 67 22.51 -11.81 -35.74
N GLN A 68 23.20 -10.97 -35.00
CA GLN A 68 24.50 -11.28 -34.41
C GLN A 68 24.25 -11.62 -32.92
N ILE A 69 24.17 -12.91 -32.57
CA ILE A 69 23.78 -13.36 -31.22
C ILE A 69 24.60 -14.58 -30.75
N GLU A 70 25.63 -14.98 -31.48
CA GLU A 70 26.38 -16.22 -31.27
C GLU A 70 27.18 -16.23 -29.94
N ASP A 71 27.41 -15.09 -29.35
CA ASP A 71 28.05 -14.94 -28.01
C ASP A 71 27.09 -15.17 -26.85
N ILE A 72 25.78 -15.15 -27.10
CA ILE A 72 24.72 -15.25 -26.07
C ILE A 72 23.90 -16.52 -26.26
N CYS A 73 23.45 -16.77 -27.49
CA CYS A 73 22.53 -17.84 -27.82
C CYS A 73 23.16 -18.88 -28.77
N GLU A 74 22.63 -20.08 -28.69
CA GLU A 74 22.77 -21.07 -29.73
C GLU A 74 22.13 -20.56 -31.02
N LYS A 75 22.28 -21.32 -32.13
CA LYS A 75 21.69 -20.95 -33.41
C LYS A 75 20.16 -20.79 -33.25
N PRO A 76 19.61 -19.61 -33.60
CA PRO A 76 18.16 -19.38 -33.49
C PRO A 76 17.35 -20.32 -34.37
N GLU A 77 16.19 -20.74 -33.90
CA GLU A 77 15.27 -21.62 -34.60
C GLU A 77 13.96 -20.92 -34.94
N ILE A 78 13.40 -21.20 -36.12
CA ILE A 78 12.09 -20.68 -36.54
C ILE A 78 11.03 -21.74 -36.24
N ALA A 79 10.07 -21.43 -35.37
CA ALA A 79 8.93 -22.29 -35.09
C ALA A 79 7.64 -21.72 -35.69
N GLY A 80 6.75 -22.62 -36.10
CA GLY A 80 5.42 -22.27 -36.60
C GLY A 80 5.47 -21.26 -37.77
N ALA A 81 4.65 -20.24 -37.66
CA ALA A 81 4.45 -19.23 -38.69
C ALA A 81 5.54 -18.16 -38.74
N GLY A 82 6.54 -18.17 -37.86
CA GLY A 82 7.61 -17.17 -37.84
C GLY A 82 8.06 -16.72 -36.47
N PHE A 83 7.83 -17.53 -35.41
CA PHE A 83 8.42 -17.32 -34.11
C PHE A 83 9.93 -17.59 -34.15
N ILE A 84 10.73 -16.70 -33.61
CA ILE A 84 12.18 -16.88 -33.46
C ILE A 84 12.44 -17.34 -32.02
N ASN A 85 12.87 -18.59 -31.90
CA ASN A 85 13.21 -19.22 -30.61
C ASN A 85 14.71 -19.09 -30.35
N LEU A 86 15.06 -18.80 -29.13
CA LEU A 86 16.41 -18.51 -28.66
C LEU A 86 16.75 -19.34 -27.43
N ARG A 87 17.87 -20.03 -27.48
CA ARG A 87 18.40 -20.83 -26.37
C ARG A 87 19.71 -20.21 -25.90
N LEU A 88 19.84 -19.94 -24.61
CA LEU A 88 21.06 -19.37 -24.05
C LEU A 88 22.20 -20.40 -24.07
N LYS A 89 23.40 -19.94 -24.40
CA LYS A 89 24.62 -20.72 -24.26
C LYS A 89 25.00 -20.88 -22.78
N THR A 90 25.49 -22.05 -22.43
CA THR A 90 25.96 -22.36 -21.06
C THR A 90 27.04 -21.39 -20.60
N GLU A 91 27.95 -21.00 -21.47
CA GLU A 91 29.05 -20.05 -21.19
C GLU A 91 28.52 -18.68 -20.82
N PHE A 92 27.44 -18.22 -21.49
CA PHE A 92 26.77 -16.97 -21.16
C PHE A 92 26.09 -17.05 -19.80
N VAL A 93 25.41 -18.16 -19.49
CA VAL A 93 24.77 -18.39 -18.18
C VAL A 93 25.82 -18.39 -17.08
N VAL A 94 26.92 -19.13 -17.23
CA VAL A 94 28.01 -19.20 -16.27
C VAL A 94 28.62 -17.83 -16.01
N LYS A 95 28.91 -17.06 -17.06
CA LYS A 95 29.43 -15.70 -16.91
C LYS A 95 28.50 -14.82 -16.07
N ASN A 96 27.20 -14.82 -16.38
CA ASN A 96 26.23 -14.01 -15.64
C ASN A 96 26.08 -14.47 -14.19
N LEU A 97 26.14 -15.77 -13.89
CA LEU A 97 26.14 -16.27 -12.50
C LEU A 97 27.35 -15.76 -11.72
N LEU A 98 28.54 -15.76 -12.30
CA LEU A 98 29.75 -15.25 -11.66
C LEU A 98 29.68 -13.73 -11.44
N ASP A 99 29.13 -13.01 -12.42
CA ASP A 99 28.91 -11.57 -12.30
C ASP A 99 27.91 -11.26 -11.16
N ILE A 100 26.80 -12.01 -11.05
CA ILE A 100 25.81 -11.89 -9.94
C ILE A 100 26.47 -12.25 -8.59
N ASN A 101 27.29 -13.32 -8.54
CA ASN A 101 27.98 -13.69 -7.31
C ASN A 101 28.95 -12.62 -6.82
N SER A 102 29.51 -11.83 -7.72
CA SER A 102 30.38 -10.69 -7.38
C SER A 102 29.60 -9.47 -6.89
N ASP A 103 28.31 -9.35 -7.22
CA ASP A 103 27.41 -8.24 -6.85
C ASP A 103 26.53 -8.64 -5.65
N LYS A 104 27.13 -8.67 -4.46
CA LYS A 104 26.50 -9.18 -3.22
C LYS A 104 25.25 -8.40 -2.81
N ASP A 105 25.18 -7.11 -3.14
CA ASP A 105 24.14 -6.22 -2.63
C ASP A 105 22.93 -6.09 -3.58
N ARG A 106 23.13 -6.28 -4.86
CA ARG A 106 22.12 -5.99 -5.88
C ARG A 106 21.76 -7.17 -6.75
N LEU A 107 22.53 -8.25 -6.70
CA LEU A 107 22.32 -9.49 -7.46
C LEU A 107 22.09 -9.22 -8.98
N GLY A 108 22.87 -8.32 -9.55
CA GLY A 108 22.82 -7.96 -10.97
C GLY A 108 21.78 -6.91 -11.35
N ILE A 109 21.00 -6.38 -10.40
CA ILE A 109 20.02 -5.32 -10.68
C ILE A 109 20.72 -3.99 -10.95
N GLU A 110 20.52 -3.39 -12.11
CA GLU A 110 21.10 -2.10 -12.48
C GLU A 110 20.43 -0.92 -11.74
N LYS A 111 21.21 0.13 -11.52
CA LYS A 111 20.64 1.42 -11.13
C LYS A 111 20.06 2.14 -12.32
N ALA A 112 19.02 2.93 -12.08
CA ALA A 112 18.48 3.83 -13.09
C ALA A 112 19.56 4.78 -13.61
N LYS A 113 19.56 5.05 -14.91
CA LYS A 113 20.54 5.94 -15.57
C LYS A 113 20.52 7.35 -14.99
N LYS A 114 19.37 7.80 -14.50
CA LYS A 114 19.16 9.08 -13.83
C LYS A 114 18.36 8.85 -12.56
N ALA A 115 18.94 9.21 -11.42
CA ALA A 115 18.23 9.23 -10.14
C ALA A 115 17.20 10.36 -10.14
N GLU A 116 15.98 10.05 -9.70
CA GLU A 116 14.88 11.00 -9.54
C GLU A 116 14.49 11.09 -8.06
N ILE A 117 13.92 12.22 -7.66
CA ILE A 117 13.27 12.38 -6.35
C ILE A 117 11.83 11.93 -6.52
N VAL A 118 11.48 10.80 -5.91
CA VAL A 118 10.14 10.21 -6.00
C VAL A 118 9.46 10.29 -4.64
N VAL A 119 8.33 10.99 -4.57
CA VAL A 119 7.46 11.00 -3.40
C VAL A 119 6.43 9.89 -3.56
N VAL A 120 6.33 9.00 -2.58
CA VAL A 120 5.33 7.93 -2.55
C VAL A 120 4.41 8.17 -1.36
N ASP A 121 3.14 8.42 -1.64
CA ASP A 121 2.08 8.62 -0.65
C ASP A 121 1.27 7.35 -0.49
N PHE A 122 1.27 6.77 0.70
CA PHE A 122 0.65 5.50 0.97
C PHE A 122 0.24 5.34 2.43
N SER A 123 -0.56 4.33 2.74
CA SER A 123 -1.19 4.04 4.01
C SER A 123 -2.37 4.98 4.32
N GLY A 124 -2.13 6.24 4.66
CA GLY A 124 -3.15 7.28 4.83
C GLY A 124 -4.30 6.94 5.78
N PRO A 125 -4.06 6.44 7.02
CA PRO A 125 -5.16 6.10 7.91
C PRO A 125 -5.89 7.35 8.38
N ASN A 126 -7.21 7.20 8.56
CA ASN A 126 -8.00 8.20 9.26
C ASN A 126 -7.73 8.13 10.76
N ILE A 127 -7.24 9.22 11.33
CA ILE A 127 -7.06 9.35 12.76
C ILE A 127 -8.42 9.30 13.45
N ALA A 128 -8.46 8.80 14.70
CA ALA A 128 -9.69 8.54 15.46
C ALA A 128 -10.51 7.32 14.99
N LYS A 129 -9.93 6.49 14.13
CA LYS A 129 -10.46 5.17 13.78
C LYS A 129 -9.33 4.16 13.81
N GLN A 130 -9.69 2.90 14.03
CA GLN A 130 -8.73 1.81 13.95
C GLN A 130 -8.37 1.53 12.48
N MET A 131 -7.14 1.08 12.24
CA MET A 131 -6.76 0.59 10.93
C MET A 131 -7.51 -0.71 10.63
N HIS A 132 -8.10 -0.79 9.46
CA HIS A 132 -8.82 -1.98 8.98
C HIS A 132 -8.11 -2.58 7.76
N VAL A 133 -8.55 -3.76 7.33
CA VAL A 133 -7.98 -4.50 6.20
C VAL A 133 -7.81 -3.65 4.93
N GLY A 134 -8.69 -2.65 4.71
CA GLY A 134 -8.54 -1.73 3.57
C GLY A 134 -7.25 -0.90 3.60
N HIS A 135 -6.66 -0.65 4.78
CA HIS A 135 -5.37 0.04 4.89
C HIS A 135 -4.17 -0.88 4.64
N LEU A 136 -4.32 -2.20 4.80
CA LEU A 136 -3.25 -3.16 4.57
C LEU A 136 -2.64 -3.02 3.19
N ARG A 137 -3.48 -3.07 2.14
CA ARG A 137 -3.03 -3.05 0.74
C ARG A 137 -2.24 -1.78 0.41
N SER A 138 -2.78 -0.61 0.76
CA SER A 138 -2.08 0.66 0.56
C SER A 138 -0.72 0.65 1.24
N THR A 139 -0.67 0.16 2.49
CA THR A 139 0.51 0.18 3.35
C THR A 139 1.62 -0.71 2.81
N ILE A 140 1.34 -1.98 2.55
CA ILE A 140 2.37 -2.93 2.11
C ILE A 140 2.78 -2.71 0.65
N ILE A 141 1.84 -2.44 -0.26
CA ILE A 141 2.14 -2.16 -1.68
C ILE A 141 2.99 -0.88 -1.78
N GLY A 142 2.63 0.16 -1.02
CA GLY A 142 3.40 1.41 -1.00
C GLY A 142 4.82 1.23 -0.50
N ASP A 143 5.02 0.45 0.56
CA ASP A 143 6.36 0.15 1.08
C ASP A 143 7.19 -0.68 0.08
N CYS A 144 6.60 -1.71 -0.53
CA CYS A 144 7.24 -2.49 -1.58
C CYS A 144 7.69 -1.61 -2.76
N ILE A 145 6.84 -0.68 -3.22
CA ILE A 145 7.19 0.28 -4.28
C ILE A 145 8.36 1.17 -3.84
N CYS A 146 8.37 1.65 -2.59
CA CYS A 146 9.48 2.43 -2.05
C CYS A 146 10.78 1.63 -2.08
N ARG A 147 10.78 0.39 -1.59
CA ARG A 147 11.95 -0.50 -1.58
C ARG A 147 12.48 -0.78 -2.98
N MET A 148 11.60 -1.05 -3.95
CA MET A 148 11.99 -1.23 -5.36
C MET A 148 12.62 0.04 -5.95
N LEU A 149 12.04 1.20 -5.72
CA LEU A 149 12.57 2.48 -6.22
C LEU A 149 13.92 2.83 -5.59
N GLU A 150 14.11 2.56 -4.28
CA GLU A 150 15.38 2.75 -3.59
C GLU A 150 16.46 1.83 -4.15
N LEU A 151 16.14 0.55 -4.39
CA LEU A 151 17.05 -0.39 -5.04
C LEU A 151 17.39 0.04 -6.47
N ALA A 152 16.41 0.59 -7.21
CA ALA A 152 16.64 1.16 -8.54
C ALA A 152 17.52 2.44 -8.50
N GLY A 153 17.86 2.96 -7.31
CA GLY A 153 18.75 4.11 -7.13
C GLY A 153 18.07 5.47 -7.16
N HIS A 154 16.74 5.53 -7.03
CA HIS A 154 16.01 6.77 -6.87
C HIS A 154 16.10 7.27 -5.41
N LYS A 155 15.95 8.59 -5.22
CA LYS A 155 15.77 9.18 -3.90
C LYS A 155 14.29 9.13 -3.54
N VAL A 156 13.90 8.20 -2.68
CA VAL A 156 12.51 8.04 -2.27
C VAL A 156 12.21 8.87 -1.03
N ILE A 157 11.09 9.58 -1.05
CA ILE A 157 10.51 10.27 0.10
C ILE A 157 9.17 9.62 0.39
N ARG A 158 9.11 8.84 1.46
CA ARG A 158 7.89 8.26 1.97
C ARG A 158 6.99 9.33 2.55
N GLN A 159 5.71 9.30 2.25
CA GLN A 159 4.70 10.18 2.83
C GLN A 159 3.50 9.35 3.31
N ASN A 160 3.10 9.61 4.55
CA ASN A 160 1.86 9.09 5.11
C ASN A 160 0.92 10.28 5.32
N HIS A 161 -0.01 10.47 4.37
CA HIS A 161 -1.00 11.55 4.40
C HIS A 161 -2.18 11.10 5.26
N ILE A 162 -2.06 11.30 6.58
CA ILE A 162 -3.08 10.87 7.53
C ILE A 162 -4.26 11.85 7.54
N GLY A 163 -5.47 11.29 7.63
CA GLY A 163 -6.69 12.08 7.85
C GLY A 163 -6.81 12.52 9.30
N ASP A 164 -6.09 13.59 9.68
CA ASP A 164 -6.06 14.12 11.04
C ASP A 164 -6.82 15.44 11.20
N TRP A 165 -7.69 15.75 10.25
CA TRP A 165 -8.47 16.99 10.22
C TRP A 165 -9.90 16.74 9.74
N GLY A 166 -10.84 17.58 10.13
CA GLY A 166 -12.22 17.48 9.67
C GLY A 166 -13.25 17.15 10.74
N THR A 167 -14.51 16.96 10.31
CA THR A 167 -15.70 16.84 11.17
C THR A 167 -15.62 15.66 12.14
N GLN A 168 -14.97 14.57 11.76
CA GLN A 168 -14.80 13.40 12.62
C GLN A 168 -14.10 13.74 13.96
N PHE A 169 -13.20 14.72 13.99
CA PHE A 169 -12.55 15.15 15.23
C PHE A 169 -13.50 15.92 16.12
N GLY A 170 -14.39 16.73 15.54
CA GLY A 170 -15.47 17.36 16.29
C GLY A 170 -16.36 16.32 16.98
N MET A 171 -16.71 15.24 16.25
CA MET A 171 -17.49 14.13 16.80
C MET A 171 -16.75 13.42 17.95
N VAL A 172 -15.49 13.05 17.76
CA VAL A 172 -14.70 12.36 18.80
C VAL A 172 -14.52 13.23 20.03
N ILE A 173 -14.15 14.50 19.86
CA ILE A 173 -13.97 15.44 20.98
C ILE A 173 -15.28 15.59 21.77
N LEU A 174 -16.40 15.75 21.07
CA LEU A 174 -17.72 15.87 21.66
C LEU A 174 -18.12 14.56 22.37
N GLY A 175 -17.91 13.41 21.72
CA GLY A 175 -18.24 12.09 22.31
C GLY A 175 -17.41 11.77 23.56
N LEU A 176 -16.11 12.00 23.52
CA LEU A 176 -15.23 11.83 24.68
C LEU A 176 -15.64 12.73 25.85
N TRP A 177 -16.05 13.97 25.56
CA TRP A 177 -16.56 14.87 26.54
C TRP A 177 -17.86 14.32 27.22
N HIS A 178 -18.81 13.85 26.41
CA HIS A 178 -20.03 13.21 26.89
C HIS A 178 -19.74 12.01 27.79
N MET A 179 -18.86 11.11 27.37
CA MET A 179 -18.50 9.92 28.12
C MET A 179 -17.88 10.25 29.46
N CYS A 180 -16.96 11.19 29.52
CA CYS A 180 -16.30 11.56 30.77
C CYS A 180 -17.23 12.26 31.77
N MET A 181 -18.17 13.06 31.26
CA MET A 181 -19.16 13.70 32.11
C MET A 181 -20.21 12.71 32.65
N ALA A 182 -20.57 11.70 31.88
CA ALA A 182 -21.51 10.67 32.29
C ALA A 182 -20.95 9.71 33.35
N GLU A 183 -19.65 9.38 33.28
CA GLU A 183 -19.01 8.48 34.25
C GLU A 183 -18.93 9.05 35.65
N GLU A 184 -18.92 10.37 35.82
CA GLU A 184 -18.95 10.99 37.16
C GLU A 184 -20.26 10.75 37.92
N LYS A 185 -21.37 10.57 37.21
CA LYS A 185 -22.68 10.39 37.82
C LYS A 185 -23.00 8.96 38.26
N HIS A 186 -22.36 7.97 37.65
CA HIS A 186 -22.79 6.57 37.74
C HIS A 186 -21.65 5.58 37.97
N SER A 187 -20.81 5.80 38.98
CA SER A 187 -19.62 4.97 39.28
C SER A 187 -19.90 3.48 39.48
N ASN A 188 -21.15 3.04 39.64
CA ASN A 188 -21.54 1.66 39.87
C ASN A 188 -22.53 1.08 38.86
N GLN A 189 -22.81 1.75 37.73
CA GLN A 189 -23.74 1.29 36.73
C GLN A 189 -23.07 1.27 35.34
N LYS A 190 -23.69 0.56 34.37
CA LYS A 190 -23.29 0.58 32.95
C LYS A 190 -23.13 2.02 32.51
N PRO A 191 -22.04 2.39 31.81
CA PRO A 191 -21.81 3.77 31.40
C PRO A 191 -23.02 4.35 30.66
N TYR A 192 -23.39 5.58 30.98
CA TYR A 192 -24.60 6.23 30.44
C TYR A 192 -24.65 6.23 28.91
N TYR A 193 -23.51 6.55 28.27
CA TYR A 193 -23.40 6.51 26.80
C TYR A 193 -23.64 5.12 26.20
N GLN A 194 -23.27 4.04 26.91
CA GLN A 194 -23.52 2.68 26.44
C GLN A 194 -25.01 2.34 26.55
N THR A 195 -25.67 2.84 27.59
CA THR A 195 -27.12 2.70 27.73
C THR A 195 -27.85 3.45 26.63
N GLU A 196 -27.42 4.69 26.33
CA GLU A 196 -27.98 5.46 25.21
C GLU A 196 -27.69 4.85 23.84
N LEU A 197 -26.51 4.31 23.61
CA LEU A 197 -26.18 3.58 22.38
C LEU A 197 -27.08 2.34 22.22
N ASP A 198 -27.27 1.60 23.29
CA ASP A 198 -28.18 0.43 23.29
C ASP A 198 -29.63 0.85 23.03
N GLU A 199 -30.10 1.95 23.66
CA GLU A 199 -31.44 2.51 23.40
C GLU A 199 -31.60 2.98 21.95
N LEU A 200 -30.61 3.70 21.39
CA LEU A 200 -30.61 4.13 20.01
C LEU A 200 -30.63 2.94 19.05
N ASN A 201 -29.86 1.90 19.31
CA ASN A 201 -29.85 0.66 18.52
C ASN A 201 -31.21 -0.07 18.59
N ILE A 202 -31.80 -0.17 19.79
CA ILE A 202 -33.11 -0.82 19.98
C ILE A 202 -34.21 -0.02 19.27
N TYR A 203 -34.15 1.29 19.32
CA TYR A 203 -35.20 2.19 18.79
C TYR A 203 -34.92 2.71 17.40
N ALA A 204 -33.86 2.27 16.73
CA ALA A 204 -33.47 2.74 15.39
C ALA A 204 -34.61 2.67 14.34
N LYS A 205 -35.63 1.83 14.56
CA LYS A 205 -36.82 1.69 13.71
C LYS A 205 -38.08 2.40 14.27
N ASP A 206 -38.01 2.96 15.51
CA ASP A 206 -39.13 3.59 16.18
C ASP A 206 -38.97 5.10 16.19
N ARG A 207 -39.60 5.77 15.21
CA ARG A 207 -39.49 7.22 15.01
C ARG A 207 -39.98 8.07 16.17
N GLU A 208 -40.97 7.60 16.98
CA GLU A 208 -41.49 8.35 18.12
C GLU A 208 -40.51 8.32 19.29
N LYS A 209 -39.87 7.16 19.53
CA LYS A 209 -38.86 7.04 20.59
C LYS A 209 -37.59 7.77 20.26
N LEU A 210 -37.15 7.72 18.98
CA LEU A 210 -36.04 8.52 18.50
C LEU A 210 -36.31 10.02 18.64
N LYS A 211 -37.56 10.45 18.33
CA LYS A 211 -37.98 11.83 18.57
C LYS A 211 -37.94 12.24 20.04
N ALA A 212 -38.35 11.35 20.96
CA ALA A 212 -38.28 11.62 22.40
C ALA A 212 -36.85 11.75 22.92
N ILE A 213 -35.89 10.92 22.40
CA ILE A 213 -34.47 11.03 22.71
C ILE A 213 -33.94 12.39 22.23
N ARG A 214 -34.28 12.78 20.98
CA ARG A 214 -33.91 14.07 20.41
C ARG A 214 -34.43 15.24 21.24
N ASP A 215 -35.75 15.25 21.53
CA ASP A 215 -36.39 16.36 22.25
C ASP A 215 -35.78 16.52 23.64
N ARG A 216 -35.35 15.41 24.30
CA ARG A 216 -34.57 15.42 25.51
C ARG A 216 -33.22 16.11 25.33
N HIS A 217 -32.44 15.74 24.32
CA HIS A 217 -31.14 16.35 24.02
C HIS A 217 -31.26 17.84 23.61
N GLU A 218 -32.26 18.19 22.83
CA GLU A 218 -32.53 19.59 22.47
C GLU A 218 -32.91 20.44 23.67
N LYS A 219 -33.72 19.89 24.59
CA LYS A 219 -34.10 20.56 25.84
C LYS A 219 -32.87 20.79 26.74
N ASP A 220 -32.11 19.74 27.00
CA ASP A 220 -30.91 19.80 27.80
C ASP A 220 -29.90 20.82 27.24
N TRP A 221 -29.77 20.87 25.91
CA TRP A 221 -28.89 21.80 25.23
C TRP A 221 -29.38 23.27 25.32
N ARG A 222 -30.69 23.53 25.18
CA ARG A 222 -31.25 24.88 25.32
C ARG A 222 -31.07 25.40 26.74
N GLU A 223 -31.35 24.58 27.74
CA GLU A 223 -31.19 24.93 29.18
C GLU A 223 -29.72 25.25 29.51
N ASP A 224 -28.75 24.57 28.91
CA ASP A 224 -27.32 24.85 29.09
C ASP A 224 -26.90 26.19 28.46
N ARG A 225 -27.51 26.59 27.37
CA ARG A 225 -27.23 27.86 26.69
C ARG A 225 -27.72 29.06 27.51
N GLU A 226 -28.87 28.92 28.12
CA GLU A 226 -29.50 30.01 28.89
C GLU A 226 -28.84 30.19 30.26
N ASN A 227 -28.26 29.13 30.84
CA ASN A 227 -27.62 29.16 32.16
C ASN A 227 -26.34 28.33 32.24
N PRO A 228 -25.25 28.71 31.57
CA PRO A 228 -24.00 27.90 31.51
C PRO A 228 -23.30 27.81 32.88
N GLU A 229 -23.70 28.58 33.91
CA GLU A 229 -23.09 28.58 35.25
C GLU A 229 -23.89 27.80 36.27
N LYS A 230 -25.12 27.38 35.96
CA LYS A 230 -26.05 26.83 36.97
C LYS A 230 -26.19 25.30 36.99
N LYS A 231 -25.48 24.54 36.14
CA LYS A 231 -25.62 23.09 36.12
C LYS A 231 -24.38 22.37 36.68
N PRO A 232 -24.39 22.06 37.99
CA PRO A 232 -23.36 21.18 38.58
C PRO A 232 -23.56 19.71 38.22
N ASP A 233 -24.65 19.38 37.54
CA ASP A 233 -25.12 18.01 37.38
C ASP A 233 -24.74 17.32 36.07
N GLY A 234 -23.88 17.93 35.26
CA GLY A 234 -23.23 17.24 34.13
C GLY A 234 -24.12 16.92 32.95
N THR A 235 -25.25 17.59 32.76
CA THR A 235 -26.01 17.55 31.52
C THR A 235 -25.44 18.57 30.53
N LEU A 236 -25.04 18.08 29.40
CA LEU A 236 -24.82 18.64 28.07
C LEU A 236 -24.47 20.13 27.87
N GLY A 237 -23.63 20.73 28.72
CA GLY A 237 -23.10 22.07 28.48
C GLY A 237 -21.70 22.04 27.91
N TYR A 238 -21.53 21.99 26.60
CA TYR A 238 -20.23 22.24 25.97
C TYR A 238 -19.81 23.70 26.16
N GLY A 239 -19.33 24.02 27.37
CA GLY A 239 -18.88 25.34 27.79
C GLY A 239 -17.41 25.36 28.17
N LYS A 240 -16.75 26.52 27.95
CA LYS A 240 -15.31 26.71 28.23
C LYS A 240 -14.89 26.36 29.67
N LYS A 241 -15.77 26.54 30.67
CA LYS A 241 -15.46 26.26 32.10
C LYS A 241 -15.46 24.75 32.41
N ILE A 242 -16.21 23.93 31.65
CA ILE A 242 -16.38 22.50 31.89
C ILE A 242 -15.33 21.68 31.12
N PHE A 243 -14.87 22.16 29.98
CA PHE A 243 -13.95 21.44 29.11
C PHE A 243 -12.53 21.27 29.68
N LYS A 244 -12.05 22.22 30.50
CA LYS A 244 -10.70 22.14 31.09
C LYS A 244 -10.57 20.96 32.08
N PRO A 245 -11.47 20.78 33.05
CA PRO A 245 -11.46 19.59 33.91
C PRO A 245 -11.52 18.28 33.15
N PHE A 246 -12.27 18.22 32.06
CA PHE A 246 -12.36 17.06 31.19
C PHE A 246 -11.00 16.67 30.57
N LEU A 247 -10.27 17.63 30.00
CA LEU A 247 -8.95 17.36 29.46
C LEU A 247 -7.93 16.93 30.50
N ASP A 248 -7.96 17.55 31.67
CA ASP A 248 -7.06 17.19 32.75
C ASP A 248 -7.33 15.74 33.21
N LYS A 249 -8.59 15.35 33.36
CA LYS A 249 -9.01 13.97 33.69
C LYS A 249 -8.64 12.96 32.58
N LEU A 250 -8.79 13.32 31.28
CA LEU A 250 -8.38 12.47 30.21
C LEU A 250 -6.87 12.21 30.21
N LYS A 251 -6.06 13.21 30.59
CA LYS A 251 -4.61 13.08 30.71
C LYS A 251 -4.14 12.27 31.90
N GLU A 252 -4.95 12.23 32.96
CA GLU A 252 -4.69 11.45 34.19
C GLU A 252 -5.03 9.97 34.01
N ARG A 253 -5.84 9.61 33.01
CA ARG A 253 -6.18 8.21 32.67
C ARG A 253 -5.07 7.51 31.97
N ASP A 254 -5.07 6.17 32.05
CA ASP A 254 -4.22 5.33 31.23
C ASP A 254 -4.48 5.58 29.73
N GLU A 255 -3.41 5.63 28.94
CA GLU A 255 -3.50 5.88 27.50
C GLU A 255 -4.35 4.83 26.76
N GLY A 256 -4.32 3.55 27.21
CA GLY A 256 -5.13 2.47 26.67
C GLY A 256 -6.62 2.68 26.91
N GLU A 257 -7.00 3.08 28.15
CA GLU A 257 -8.41 3.39 28.46
C GLU A 257 -8.97 4.53 27.59
N VAL A 258 -8.17 5.56 27.35
CA VAL A 258 -8.59 6.67 26.47
C VAL A 258 -8.71 6.21 25.04
N TRP A 259 -7.77 5.37 24.57
CA TRP A 259 -7.80 4.79 23.25
C TRP A 259 -9.07 3.98 22.99
N GLU A 260 -9.43 3.09 23.90
CA GLU A 260 -10.64 2.27 23.80
C GLU A 260 -11.94 3.08 23.69
N LYS A 261 -11.92 4.35 24.14
CA LYS A 261 -13.08 5.25 24.08
C LYS A 261 -13.17 6.07 22.79
N ILE A 262 -12.10 6.17 21.99
CA ILE A 262 -12.08 7.03 20.80
C ILE A 262 -13.11 6.56 19.76
N LEU A 263 -13.14 5.27 19.42
CA LEU A 263 -14.08 4.74 18.45
C LEU A 263 -15.53 4.77 18.96
N PRO A 264 -15.85 4.32 20.19
CA PRO A 264 -17.18 4.49 20.76
C PRO A 264 -17.65 5.95 20.80
N ALA A 265 -16.75 6.90 21.10
CA ALA A 265 -17.09 8.32 21.11
C ALA A 265 -17.51 8.82 19.71
N TYR A 266 -16.78 8.40 18.68
CA TYR A 266 -17.15 8.70 17.30
C TYR A 266 -18.50 8.07 16.92
N GLN A 267 -18.67 6.78 17.21
CA GLN A 267 -19.89 6.03 16.89
C GLN A 267 -21.11 6.62 17.58
N TYR A 268 -20.97 7.01 18.84
CA TYR A 268 -22.02 7.63 19.62
C TYR A 268 -22.54 8.93 18.98
N VAL A 269 -21.64 9.86 18.66
CA VAL A 269 -22.05 11.14 18.07
C VAL A 269 -22.54 10.94 16.63
N ASN A 270 -21.90 10.07 15.85
CA ASN A 270 -22.33 9.76 14.49
C ASN A 270 -23.75 9.16 14.49
N MET A 271 -24.05 8.24 15.39
CA MET A 271 -25.36 7.63 15.52
C MET A 271 -26.42 8.66 15.96
N LEU A 272 -26.09 9.55 16.90
CA LEU A 272 -26.96 10.66 17.26
C LEU A 272 -27.27 11.55 16.05
N GLU A 273 -26.26 11.91 15.27
CA GLU A 273 -26.43 12.74 14.09
C GLU A 273 -27.14 12.02 12.94
N GLU A 274 -26.96 10.75 12.73
CA GLU A 274 -27.59 9.96 11.65
C GLU A 274 -29.01 9.49 12.03
N THR A 275 -29.24 9.02 13.23
CA THR A 275 -30.49 8.38 13.67
C THR A 275 -31.53 9.41 14.10
N VAL A 276 -31.05 10.51 14.60
CA VAL A 276 -31.85 11.66 15.00
C VAL A 276 -32.01 12.66 13.85
N THR A 277 -31.46 12.37 12.69
CA THR A 277 -31.48 13.19 11.52
C THR A 277 -32.73 13.15 10.67
N GLY A 278 -32.94 13.81 10.17
CA GLY A 278 -33.34 15.07 9.84
C GLY A 278 -33.46 15.95 11.08
N MET A 279 -32.73 15.69 12.12
CA MET A 279 -32.79 16.36 13.38
C MET A 279 -31.44 16.30 14.04
N GLU A 280 -30.45 16.83 13.36
CA GLU A 280 -29.12 17.08 13.89
C GLU A 280 -29.22 17.70 15.27
N LEU A 281 -28.26 17.44 16.13
CA LEU A 281 -28.01 18.29 17.29
C LEU A 281 -27.63 19.67 16.75
N MET A 282 -28.64 20.38 16.27
CA MET A 282 -28.51 21.64 15.55
C MET A 282 -28.61 22.81 16.49
N ILE A 283 -27.64 23.67 16.41
CA ILE A 283 -27.60 24.93 17.16
C ILE A 283 -28.08 26.05 16.25
N PRO A 284 -29.03 26.87 16.66
CA PRO A 284 -29.34 28.09 15.95
C PRO A 284 -28.08 28.96 15.87
N THR A 285 -27.61 29.25 14.68
CA THR A 285 -26.46 30.13 14.45
C THR A 285 -26.90 31.58 14.23
N VAL A 286 -28.07 31.78 13.70
CA VAL A 286 -28.66 33.08 13.45
C VAL A 286 -30.15 33.02 13.82
N MET A 287 -30.64 34.03 14.54
CA MET A 287 -32.04 34.17 14.92
C MET A 287 -32.64 35.35 14.17
N ASP A 288 -33.86 35.23 13.73
CA ASP A 288 -34.61 36.34 13.14
C ASP A 288 -35.21 37.29 14.22
N SER A 289 -35.87 38.33 13.78
CA SER A 289 -36.53 39.31 14.69
C SER A 289 -37.68 38.73 15.53
N LYS A 290 -38.09 37.49 15.25
CA LYS A 290 -39.14 36.75 15.99
C LYS A 290 -38.55 35.59 16.81
N GLU A 291 -37.24 35.62 17.04
CA GLU A 291 -36.48 34.54 17.71
C GLU A 291 -36.63 33.14 17.05
N GLN A 292 -36.92 33.13 15.75
CA GLN A 292 -36.93 31.89 14.96
C GLN A 292 -35.55 31.66 14.37
N PRO A 293 -35.02 30.44 14.44
CA PRO A 293 -33.72 30.14 13.84
C PRO A 293 -33.79 30.16 12.31
N ILE A 294 -32.91 30.93 11.67
CA ILE A 294 -32.76 31.03 10.24
C ILE A 294 -31.76 30.01 9.70
N CYS A 295 -30.74 29.70 10.49
CA CYS A 295 -29.69 28.75 10.13
C CYS A 295 -29.34 27.87 11.34
N TYR A 296 -29.14 26.60 11.09
CA TYR A 296 -28.74 25.62 12.08
C TYR A 296 -27.37 25.06 11.77
N GLU A 297 -26.54 24.88 12.79
CA GLU A 297 -25.22 24.26 12.69
C GLU A 297 -25.16 23.03 13.61
N SER A 298 -24.63 21.90 13.12
CA SER A 298 -24.44 20.74 13.99
C SER A 298 -23.38 21.02 15.06
N LEU A 299 -23.57 20.47 16.26
CA LEU A 299 -22.65 20.69 17.38
C LEU A 299 -21.25 20.15 17.07
N SER A 300 -21.14 19.00 16.39
CA SER A 300 -19.85 18.44 15.95
C SER A 300 -19.15 19.34 14.93
N ARG A 301 -19.88 19.93 13.99
CA ARG A 301 -19.32 20.91 13.04
C ARG A 301 -18.82 22.16 13.75
N ARG A 302 -19.54 22.62 14.77
CA ARG A 302 -19.09 23.76 15.58
C ARG A 302 -17.81 23.44 16.34
N VAL A 303 -17.71 22.29 16.98
CA VAL A 303 -16.46 21.85 17.64
C VAL A 303 -15.33 21.76 16.63
N THR A 304 -15.59 21.24 15.42
CA THR A 304 -14.64 21.21 14.32
C THR A 304 -14.18 22.62 13.90
N ALA A 305 -15.10 23.56 13.75
CA ALA A 305 -14.78 24.94 13.41
C ALA A 305 -13.94 25.61 14.51
N MET A 306 -14.24 25.33 15.80
CA MET A 306 -13.42 25.81 16.93
C MET A 306 -12.00 25.22 16.88
N LEU A 307 -11.86 23.93 16.57
CA LEU A 307 -10.57 23.28 16.36
C LEU A 307 -9.78 23.94 15.21
N GLN A 308 -10.43 24.18 14.08
CA GLN A 308 -9.83 24.77 12.88
C GLN A 308 -9.42 26.23 13.07
N LYS A 309 -10.25 27.03 13.70
CA LYS A 309 -9.91 28.44 14.03
C LYS A 309 -8.71 28.54 14.96
N GLY A 310 -8.51 27.57 15.85
CA GLY A 310 -7.39 27.56 16.78
C GLY A 310 -7.31 28.82 17.66
N GLY A 311 -6.06 29.20 17.99
CA GLY A 311 -5.79 30.36 18.82
C GLY A 311 -6.03 30.11 20.32
N LYS A 312 -5.78 31.15 21.17
CA LYS A 312 -5.91 31.03 22.64
C LYS A 312 -7.34 30.68 23.10
N LYS A 313 -8.35 31.09 22.33
CA LYS A 313 -9.77 30.87 22.68
C LYS A 313 -10.21 29.41 22.49
N ASN A 314 -9.57 28.68 21.59
CA ASN A 314 -9.90 27.29 21.21
C ASN A 314 -8.74 26.34 21.52
N LYS A 315 -7.96 26.67 22.57
CA LYS A 315 -6.79 25.86 22.96
C LYS A 315 -7.20 24.46 23.43
N GLN A 316 -8.37 24.33 24.03
CA GLN A 316 -8.84 23.07 24.60
C GLN A 316 -9.15 22.05 23.50
N GLU A 317 -9.83 22.45 22.43
CA GLU A 317 -10.13 21.61 21.29
C GLU A 317 -8.84 21.15 20.61
N ARG A 318 -7.85 22.05 20.48
CA ARG A 318 -6.53 21.72 19.97
C ARG A 318 -5.75 20.74 20.85
N ASP A 319 -5.85 20.89 22.17
CA ASP A 319 -5.17 19.99 23.10
C ASP A 319 -5.82 18.61 23.12
N ALA A 320 -7.14 18.53 23.01
CA ALA A 320 -7.87 17.26 22.84
C ALA A 320 -7.47 16.59 21.52
N TRP A 321 -7.48 17.32 20.43
CA TRP A 321 -7.04 16.83 19.13
C TRP A 321 -5.60 16.29 19.16
N LYS A 322 -4.65 16.98 19.80
CA LYS A 322 -3.26 16.52 19.95
C LYS A 322 -3.18 15.20 20.69
N LEU A 323 -3.98 15.04 21.76
CA LEU A 323 -4.04 13.80 22.53
C LEU A 323 -4.58 12.65 21.66
N ILE A 324 -5.73 12.84 21.02
CA ILE A 324 -6.35 11.84 20.13
C ILE A 324 -5.35 11.44 19.04
N ARG A 325 -4.74 12.42 18.36
CA ARG A 325 -3.74 12.19 17.32
C ARG A 325 -2.54 11.39 17.84
N LYS A 326 -2.01 11.74 19.01
CA LYS A 326 -0.89 11.02 19.65
C LYS A 326 -1.23 9.56 19.89
N LEU A 327 -2.39 9.28 20.48
CA LEU A 327 -2.82 7.92 20.83
C LEU A 327 -3.07 7.08 19.58
N THR A 328 -3.76 7.63 18.58
CA THR A 328 -4.00 6.92 17.31
C THR A 328 -2.70 6.61 16.59
N LEU A 329 -1.77 7.56 16.50
CA LEU A 329 -0.48 7.31 15.85
C LEU A 329 0.36 6.28 16.60
N LYS A 330 0.30 6.22 17.93
CA LYS A 330 0.97 5.18 18.72
C LYS A 330 0.43 3.79 18.36
N HIS A 331 -0.89 3.66 18.25
CA HIS A 331 -1.53 2.40 17.87
C HIS A 331 -1.22 2.00 16.41
N CYS A 332 -1.27 2.96 15.49
CA CYS A 332 -0.84 2.71 14.10
C CYS A 332 0.63 2.26 14.02
N ASP A 333 1.52 2.82 14.87
CA ASP A 333 2.95 2.47 14.89
C ASP A 333 3.18 1.00 15.32
N GLU A 334 2.36 0.46 16.21
CA GLU A 334 2.39 -0.97 16.57
C GLU A 334 2.09 -1.85 15.34
N ILE A 335 1.06 -1.51 14.58
CA ILE A 335 0.70 -2.23 13.34
C ILE A 335 1.80 -2.08 12.28
N TYR A 336 2.34 -0.88 12.11
CA TYR A 336 3.45 -0.66 11.17
C TYR A 336 4.68 -1.49 11.52
N LYS A 337 5.04 -1.58 12.81
CA LYS A 337 6.14 -2.42 13.28
C LYS A 337 5.90 -3.90 13.01
N SER A 338 4.68 -4.40 13.21
CA SER A 338 4.34 -5.79 12.85
C SER A 338 4.52 -6.05 11.36
N LEU A 339 4.25 -5.05 10.51
CA LEU A 339 4.42 -5.13 9.06
C LEU A 339 5.85 -4.83 8.56
N ASP A 340 6.83 -4.61 9.44
CA ASP A 340 8.19 -4.16 9.11
C ASP A 340 8.21 -2.82 8.33
N ILE A 341 7.39 -1.87 8.74
CA ILE A 341 7.31 -0.54 8.15
C ILE A 341 7.64 0.51 9.19
N THR A 342 8.66 1.32 8.91
CA THR A 342 9.11 2.37 9.82
C THR A 342 8.89 3.75 9.19
N TRP A 343 8.19 4.61 9.91
CA TRP A 343 7.97 5.99 9.52
C TRP A 343 8.88 6.94 10.29
N LYS A 344 9.56 7.84 9.58
CA LYS A 344 10.22 8.98 10.20
C LYS A 344 9.17 10.06 10.50
N LYS A 345 9.32 10.78 11.62
CA LYS A 345 8.37 11.83 12.02
C LYS A 345 8.06 12.85 10.91
N LYS A 346 9.04 13.17 10.06
CA LYS A 346 8.86 14.09 8.93
C LYS A 346 8.10 13.50 7.74
N GLU A 347 7.89 12.19 7.71
CA GLU A 347 7.18 11.48 6.65
C GLU A 347 5.68 11.38 6.94
N ILE A 348 5.28 11.55 8.20
CA ILE A 348 3.88 11.63 8.59
C ILE A 348 3.42 13.08 8.46
N ARG A 349 2.60 13.36 7.44
CA ARG A 349 2.01 14.67 7.14
C ARG A 349 0.50 14.52 7.06
N GLY A 350 -0.17 15.01 8.10
CA GLY A 350 -1.63 15.02 8.12
C GLY A 350 -2.23 16.17 7.32
N GLU A 351 -3.52 16.08 7.05
CA GLU A 351 -4.30 17.17 6.45
C GLU A 351 -4.10 18.48 7.21
N SER A 352 -4.01 18.42 8.54
CA SER A 352 -3.74 19.57 9.41
C SER A 352 -2.45 20.33 9.10
N PHE A 353 -1.44 19.66 8.52
CA PHE A 353 -0.17 20.28 8.12
C PHE A 353 -0.36 21.27 6.98
N TYR A 354 -1.30 21.02 6.09
CA TYR A 354 -1.53 21.81 4.88
C TYR A 354 -2.54 22.94 5.11
N ASN A 355 -3.19 23.01 6.27
CA ASN A 355 -4.29 23.95 6.54
C ASN A 355 -3.95 25.40 6.23
N ASP A 356 -2.75 25.87 6.63
CA ASP A 356 -2.32 27.26 6.42
C ASP A 356 -1.93 27.55 4.93
N MET A 357 -1.82 26.51 4.10
CA MET A 357 -1.48 26.62 2.67
C MET A 357 -2.72 26.67 1.77
N LEU A 358 -3.91 26.32 2.28
CA LEU A 358 -5.13 26.20 1.49
C LEU A 358 -5.55 27.53 0.84
N PRO A 359 -5.53 28.70 1.56
CA PRO A 359 -5.86 29.99 0.97
C PRO A 359 -4.98 30.34 -0.23
N ASP A 360 -3.67 30.04 -0.14
CA ASP A 360 -2.69 30.36 -1.19
C ASP A 360 -2.96 29.54 -2.46
N VAL A 361 -3.32 28.27 -2.31
CA VAL A 361 -3.68 27.38 -3.44
C VAL A 361 -4.91 27.92 -4.18
N VAL A 362 -5.96 28.28 -3.44
CA VAL A 362 -7.18 28.84 -4.04
C VAL A 362 -6.89 30.17 -4.71
N ALA A 363 -6.13 31.06 -4.07
CA ALA A 363 -5.76 32.37 -4.62
C ALA A 363 -4.95 32.22 -5.92
N GLU A 364 -3.99 31.29 -5.95
CA GLU A 364 -3.16 31.01 -7.15
C GLU A 364 -4.02 30.51 -8.31
N LEU A 365 -4.92 29.55 -8.07
CA LEU A 365 -5.81 29.00 -9.10
C LEU A 365 -6.82 30.04 -9.60
N LYS A 366 -7.33 30.93 -8.74
CA LYS A 366 -8.13 32.10 -9.14
C LYS A 366 -7.33 33.07 -10.02
N LYS A 367 -6.12 33.39 -9.62
CA LYS A 367 -5.24 34.33 -10.36
C LYS A 367 -4.90 33.81 -11.77
N THR A 368 -4.77 32.52 -11.94
CA THR A 368 -4.51 31.88 -13.25
C THR A 368 -5.78 31.73 -14.09
N GLY A 369 -6.95 32.05 -13.56
CA GLY A 369 -8.25 31.86 -14.25
C GLY A 369 -8.72 30.41 -14.30
N LEU A 370 -8.04 29.48 -13.62
CA LEU A 370 -8.43 28.07 -13.57
C LEU A 370 -9.57 27.80 -12.59
N ALA A 371 -9.60 28.52 -11.46
CA ALA A 371 -10.67 28.45 -10.48
C ALA A 371 -11.72 29.51 -10.75
N VAL A 372 -12.96 29.10 -10.86
CA VAL A 372 -14.14 29.93 -11.14
C VAL A 372 -15.22 29.69 -10.09
N GLU A 373 -16.11 30.67 -9.92
CA GLU A 373 -17.30 30.50 -9.08
C GLU A 373 -18.37 29.72 -9.85
N SER A 374 -18.95 28.70 -9.24
CA SER A 374 -20.05 27.90 -9.76
C SER A 374 -20.94 27.48 -8.60
N ASP A 375 -22.23 27.79 -8.67
CA ASP A 375 -23.24 27.51 -7.64
C ASP A 375 -22.82 27.97 -6.22
N GLY A 376 -22.20 29.15 -6.16
CA GLY A 376 -21.69 29.74 -4.91
C GLY A 376 -20.41 29.09 -4.34
N ALA A 377 -19.87 28.07 -4.98
CA ALA A 377 -18.62 27.43 -4.62
C ALA A 377 -17.49 27.82 -5.59
N ILE A 378 -16.22 27.65 -5.16
CA ILE A 378 -15.07 27.84 -6.05
C ILE A 378 -14.65 26.48 -6.59
N CYS A 379 -14.66 26.35 -7.91
CA CYS A 379 -14.44 25.11 -8.62
C CYS A 379 -13.36 25.23 -9.69
N VAL A 380 -12.66 24.12 -9.95
CA VAL A 380 -11.84 23.94 -11.15
C VAL A 380 -12.51 22.89 -12.02
N PHE A 381 -12.57 23.13 -13.33
CA PHE A 381 -13.07 22.16 -14.30
C PHE A 381 -11.90 21.65 -15.14
N PRO A 382 -11.27 20.52 -14.75
CA PRO A 382 -10.27 19.88 -15.60
C PRO A 382 -10.98 19.31 -16.84
N ASP A 383 -10.34 18.59 -17.69
CA ASP A 383 -10.88 18.08 -18.97
C ASP A 383 -12.41 17.85 -18.98
N LYS A 384 -13.15 18.87 -19.51
CA LYS A 384 -14.63 18.93 -19.50
C LYS A 384 -15.28 17.84 -20.35
N GLU A 385 -14.54 17.27 -21.30
CA GLU A 385 -15.04 16.18 -22.14
C GLU A 385 -14.86 14.82 -21.44
N LYS A 386 -13.83 14.67 -20.64
CA LYS A 386 -13.50 13.44 -19.92
C LYS A 386 -14.31 13.31 -18.61
N PHE A 387 -14.42 14.39 -17.84
CA PHE A 387 -15.10 14.37 -16.53
C PHE A 387 -16.47 15.01 -16.62
N LYS A 388 -17.49 14.16 -16.56
CA LYS A 388 -18.91 14.58 -16.67
C LYS A 388 -19.74 14.04 -15.51
N THR A 389 -20.76 14.80 -15.13
CA THR A 389 -21.81 14.33 -14.23
C THR A 389 -22.67 13.27 -14.92
N LYS A 390 -23.60 12.67 -14.20
CA LYS A 390 -24.56 11.70 -14.78
C LYS A 390 -25.44 12.34 -15.84
N GLU A 391 -25.70 13.65 -15.72
CA GLU A 391 -26.51 14.48 -16.60
C GLU A 391 -25.73 14.93 -17.85
N GLY A 392 -24.40 14.71 -17.89
CA GLY A 392 -23.53 15.06 -19.02
C GLY A 392 -22.81 16.41 -18.88
N ASP A 393 -23.05 17.14 -17.81
CA ASP A 393 -22.41 18.43 -17.54
C ASP A 393 -20.96 18.24 -17.08
N PRO A 394 -20.06 19.21 -17.28
CA PRO A 394 -18.70 19.16 -16.76
C PRO A 394 -18.67 18.97 -15.24
N LEU A 395 -17.91 17.97 -14.77
CA LEU A 395 -17.80 17.67 -13.34
C LEU A 395 -16.88 18.69 -12.65
N PRO A 396 -17.36 19.42 -11.62
CA PRO A 396 -16.53 20.38 -10.89
C PRO A 396 -15.60 19.66 -9.90
N PHE A 397 -14.35 20.12 -9.81
CA PHE A 397 -13.45 19.84 -8.70
C PHE A 397 -13.57 20.99 -7.71
N ILE A 398 -14.39 20.81 -6.67
CA ILE A 398 -14.72 21.86 -5.71
C ILE A 398 -13.54 22.08 -4.77
N ILE A 399 -12.98 23.29 -4.74
CA ILE A 399 -11.83 23.65 -3.90
C ILE A 399 -12.18 24.55 -2.72
N GLN A 400 -13.37 25.21 -2.75
CA GLN A 400 -13.89 25.97 -1.62
C GLN A 400 -15.42 25.97 -1.70
N LYS A 401 -16.08 25.68 -0.58
CA LYS A 401 -17.54 25.69 -0.48
C LYS A 401 -18.09 27.11 -0.41
N SER A 402 -19.40 27.25 -0.55
CA SER A 402 -20.13 28.51 -0.43
C SER A 402 -20.06 29.14 0.98
N ASP A 403 -19.74 28.35 2.01
CA ASP A 403 -19.51 28.78 3.39
C ASP A 403 -18.03 29.06 3.70
N ASP A 404 -17.20 29.26 2.66
CA ASP A 404 -15.76 29.44 2.73
C ASP A 404 -14.96 28.25 3.28
N ALA A 405 -15.58 27.12 3.55
CA ALA A 405 -14.90 25.92 4.05
C ALA A 405 -14.10 25.23 2.92
N TYR A 406 -12.91 24.76 3.27
CA TYR A 406 -12.08 23.95 2.37
C TYR A 406 -12.46 22.47 2.46
N LEU A 407 -12.18 21.74 1.38
CA LEU A 407 -12.43 20.30 1.27
C LEU A 407 -11.10 19.52 1.24
N TYR A 408 -11.20 18.20 1.36
CA TYR A 408 -10.06 17.30 1.14
C TYR A 408 -9.42 17.52 -0.24
N ALA A 409 -10.19 17.85 -1.27
CA ALA A 409 -9.70 18.20 -2.60
C ALA A 409 -8.70 19.36 -2.58
N THR A 410 -8.95 20.39 -1.77
CA THR A 410 -8.06 21.53 -1.60
C THR A 410 -6.78 21.13 -0.85
N THR A 411 -6.94 20.27 0.15
CA THR A 411 -5.81 19.73 0.92
C THR A 411 -4.90 18.89 0.05
N ASP A 412 -5.46 18.07 -0.86
CA ASP A 412 -4.70 17.26 -1.80
C ASP A 412 -3.93 18.13 -2.82
N LEU A 413 -4.54 19.22 -3.31
CA LEU A 413 -3.84 20.20 -4.14
C LEU A 413 -2.69 20.88 -3.38
N ALA A 414 -2.90 21.25 -2.13
CA ALA A 414 -1.87 21.85 -1.29
C ALA A 414 -0.73 20.85 -1.02
N ALA A 415 -1.06 19.58 -0.75
CA ALA A 415 -0.09 18.51 -0.57
C ALA A 415 0.73 18.27 -1.84
N LEU A 416 0.08 18.21 -3.00
CA LEU A 416 0.76 18.05 -4.29
C LEU A 416 1.72 19.22 -4.55
N ARG A 417 1.25 20.47 -4.38
CA ARG A 417 2.06 21.67 -4.55
C ARG A 417 3.27 21.71 -3.60
N TYR A 418 3.08 21.31 -2.34
CA TYR A 418 4.15 21.18 -1.35
C TYR A 418 5.21 20.15 -1.77
N ARG A 419 4.77 18.98 -2.28
CA ARG A 419 5.67 17.92 -2.75
C ARG A 419 6.53 18.39 -3.92
N ILE A 420 5.95 19.14 -4.84
CA ILE A 420 6.69 19.71 -5.98
C ILE A 420 7.64 20.81 -5.53
N ASN A 421 7.14 21.78 -4.78
CA ASN A 421 7.88 23.02 -4.50
C ASN A 421 8.90 22.86 -3.35
N GLU A 422 8.54 22.13 -2.28
CA GLU A 422 9.39 22.00 -1.09
C GLU A 422 10.21 20.72 -1.10
N LEU A 423 9.59 19.58 -1.47
CA LEU A 423 10.29 18.31 -1.53
C LEU A 423 11.06 18.12 -2.85
N LYS A 424 10.83 18.99 -3.84
CA LYS A 424 11.46 18.94 -5.17
C LYS A 424 11.23 17.62 -5.89
N ALA A 425 10.02 17.08 -5.76
CA ALA A 425 9.66 15.81 -6.38
C ALA A 425 9.70 15.89 -7.91
N ASP A 426 10.46 15.01 -8.54
CA ASP A 426 10.39 14.75 -9.99
C ASP A 426 9.15 13.93 -10.33
N LYS A 427 8.78 12.98 -9.44
CA LYS A 427 7.59 12.13 -9.56
C LYS A 427 6.85 12.02 -8.24
N ILE A 428 5.53 11.90 -8.32
CA ILE A 428 4.64 11.67 -7.18
C ILE A 428 3.79 10.44 -7.47
N ILE A 429 3.78 9.51 -6.54
CA ILE A 429 3.03 8.26 -6.63
C ILE A 429 2.04 8.21 -5.48
N TYR A 430 0.75 8.08 -5.78
CA TYR A 430 -0.32 7.84 -4.82
C TYR A 430 -0.71 6.37 -4.86
N VAL A 431 -0.71 5.69 -3.71
CA VAL A 431 -1.09 4.28 -3.61
C VAL A 431 -2.38 4.18 -2.81
N THR A 432 -3.51 4.22 -3.50
CA THR A 432 -4.84 4.23 -2.88
C THR A 432 -5.85 3.35 -3.61
N ASP A 433 -7.03 3.18 -3.01
CA ASP A 433 -8.12 2.36 -3.55
C ASP A 433 -8.59 2.86 -4.92
N ALA A 434 -8.99 1.93 -5.79
CA ALA A 434 -9.45 2.21 -7.15
C ALA A 434 -10.68 3.15 -7.20
N ARG A 435 -11.49 3.22 -6.14
CA ARG A 435 -12.63 4.14 -6.03
C ARG A 435 -12.22 5.61 -6.08
N GLN A 436 -10.98 5.94 -5.74
CA GLN A 436 -10.44 7.31 -5.79
C GLN A 436 -9.82 7.67 -7.14
N LYS A 437 -9.89 6.78 -8.14
CA LYS A 437 -9.24 6.97 -9.44
C LYS A 437 -9.59 8.31 -10.09
N GLN A 438 -10.88 8.63 -10.18
CA GLN A 438 -11.35 9.88 -10.80
C GLN A 438 -10.80 11.12 -10.09
N HIS A 439 -10.77 11.11 -8.76
CA HIS A 439 -10.23 12.20 -7.97
C HIS A 439 -8.75 12.49 -8.29
N PHE A 440 -7.90 11.44 -8.30
CA PHE A 440 -6.47 11.61 -8.60
C PHE A 440 -6.18 11.93 -10.08
N GLU A 441 -7.04 11.46 -11.00
CA GLU A 441 -6.96 11.88 -12.39
C GLU A 441 -7.27 13.38 -12.55
N MET A 442 -8.32 13.87 -11.90
CA MET A 442 -8.65 15.30 -11.89
C MET A 442 -7.54 16.13 -11.23
N LEU A 443 -6.99 15.64 -10.10
CA LEU A 443 -5.89 16.29 -9.39
C LEU A 443 -4.64 16.45 -10.28
N SER A 444 -4.27 15.40 -11.02
CA SER A 444 -3.12 15.44 -11.94
C SER A 444 -3.34 16.37 -13.13
N ASP A 445 -4.57 16.41 -13.66
CA ASP A 445 -4.95 17.32 -14.74
C ASP A 445 -4.88 18.80 -14.29
N ILE A 446 -5.35 19.09 -13.07
CA ILE A 446 -5.27 20.44 -12.50
C ILE A 446 -3.80 20.86 -12.30
N ALA A 447 -2.95 19.96 -11.83
CA ALA A 447 -1.53 20.26 -11.66
C ALA A 447 -0.82 20.57 -12.99
N ASP A 448 -1.18 19.88 -14.07
CA ASP A 448 -0.67 20.14 -15.42
C ASP A 448 -1.19 21.47 -15.96
N MET A 449 -2.50 21.73 -15.85
CA MET A 449 -3.14 23.00 -16.24
C MET A 449 -2.52 24.20 -15.49
N ALA A 450 -2.23 24.04 -14.20
CA ALA A 450 -1.58 25.04 -13.37
C ALA A 450 -0.07 25.17 -13.64
N LYS A 451 0.50 24.32 -14.51
CA LYS A 451 1.93 24.24 -14.82
C LYS A 451 2.81 23.96 -13.59
N TRP A 452 2.25 23.30 -12.58
CA TRP A 452 3.03 22.89 -11.41
C TRP A 452 3.94 21.71 -11.75
N THR A 453 3.42 20.73 -12.49
CA THR A 453 4.17 19.58 -13.02
C THR A 453 3.41 18.99 -14.20
N LYS A 454 4.08 18.14 -14.99
CA LYS A 454 3.42 17.41 -16.06
C LYS A 454 2.56 16.28 -15.50
N LYS A 455 1.43 15.98 -16.15
CA LYS A 455 0.50 14.92 -15.77
C LYS A 455 1.19 13.56 -15.60
N GLU A 456 2.12 13.20 -16.49
CA GLU A 456 2.86 11.95 -16.44
C GLU A 456 3.72 11.76 -15.19
N ASN A 457 4.06 12.84 -14.48
CA ASN A 457 4.83 12.83 -13.24
C ASN A 457 3.98 12.52 -12.00
N VAL A 458 2.65 12.53 -12.13
CA VAL A 458 1.72 12.19 -11.06
C VAL A 458 1.05 10.88 -11.40
N LYS A 459 1.35 9.82 -10.65
CA LYS A 459 0.82 8.48 -10.88
C LYS A 459 -0.08 8.03 -9.74
N HIS A 460 -1.24 7.53 -10.09
CA HIS A 460 -2.14 6.86 -9.15
C HIS A 460 -2.03 5.34 -9.34
N ILE A 461 -1.49 4.67 -8.34
CA ILE A 461 -1.34 3.22 -8.27
C ILE A 461 -2.54 2.66 -7.51
N THR A 462 -3.50 2.18 -8.26
CA THR A 462 -4.75 1.64 -7.70
C THR A 462 -4.60 0.18 -7.29
N PHE A 463 -5.43 -0.24 -6.34
CA PHE A 463 -5.58 -1.64 -5.96
C PHE A 463 -7.07 -1.98 -5.75
N GLY A 464 -7.40 -3.27 -5.90
CA GLY A 464 -8.75 -3.80 -5.69
C GLY A 464 -9.05 -4.07 -4.22
N SER A 465 -10.18 -4.72 -3.93
CA SER A 465 -10.66 -5.03 -2.59
C SER A 465 -10.18 -6.39 -2.09
N VAL A 466 -10.10 -6.55 -0.77
CA VAL A 466 -9.96 -7.84 -0.11
C VAL A 466 -11.35 -8.37 0.18
N LEU A 467 -11.64 -9.57 -0.33
CA LEU A 467 -12.93 -10.22 -0.20
C LEU A 467 -12.85 -11.38 0.81
N GLY A 468 -13.94 -11.65 1.48
CA GLY A 468 -14.14 -12.88 2.25
C GLY A 468 -14.40 -14.08 1.34
N GLU A 469 -14.49 -15.26 1.91
CA GLU A 469 -14.77 -16.50 1.18
C GLU A 469 -16.15 -16.51 0.48
N ASP A 470 -17.06 -15.65 0.93
CA ASP A 470 -18.37 -15.40 0.32
C ASP A 470 -18.32 -14.45 -0.90
N GLY A 471 -17.13 -13.99 -1.28
CA GLY A 471 -16.93 -13.05 -2.40
C GLY A 471 -17.37 -11.61 -2.12
N LYS A 472 -17.71 -11.28 -0.89
CA LYS A 472 -18.05 -9.91 -0.46
C LYS A 472 -16.87 -9.26 0.25
N PRO A 473 -16.84 -7.90 0.36
CA PRO A 473 -15.82 -7.23 1.14
C PRO A 473 -15.66 -7.86 2.52
N LEU A 474 -14.41 -8.11 2.93
CA LEU A 474 -14.10 -8.79 4.19
C LEU A 474 -14.63 -7.97 5.38
N LYS A 475 -15.59 -8.53 6.09
CA LYS A 475 -16.28 -7.92 7.23
C LYS A 475 -16.36 -8.87 8.40
N THR A 476 -16.51 -8.33 9.61
CA THR A 476 -16.85 -9.09 10.82
C THR A 476 -18.27 -9.65 10.71
N ARG A 477 -18.62 -10.60 11.61
CA ARG A 477 -20.00 -11.12 11.69
C ARG A 477 -21.04 -10.04 11.98
N SER A 478 -20.64 -8.94 12.64
CA SER A 478 -21.50 -7.77 12.89
C SER A 478 -21.65 -6.84 11.66
N GLY A 479 -20.94 -7.12 10.55
CA GLY A 479 -20.97 -6.31 9.33
C GLY A 479 -20.00 -5.13 9.30
N GLU A 480 -19.16 -5.00 10.31
CA GLU A 480 -18.10 -3.98 10.39
C GLU A 480 -16.85 -4.42 9.60
N ASN A 481 -15.97 -3.47 9.30
CA ASN A 481 -14.68 -3.82 8.69
C ASN A 481 -13.80 -4.57 9.70
N VAL A 482 -13.14 -5.63 9.26
CA VAL A 482 -12.17 -6.37 10.09
C VAL A 482 -11.01 -5.45 10.46
N GLU A 483 -10.72 -5.36 11.75
CA GLU A 483 -9.55 -4.62 12.23
C GLU A 483 -8.26 -5.28 11.77
N LEU A 484 -7.31 -4.45 11.30
CA LEU A 484 -6.06 -4.98 10.76
C LEU A 484 -5.25 -5.70 11.84
N LYS A 485 -5.26 -5.20 13.08
CA LYS A 485 -4.57 -5.83 14.20
C LYS A 485 -5.10 -7.24 14.47
N GLU A 486 -6.43 -7.40 14.56
CA GLU A 486 -7.05 -8.72 14.79
C GLU A 486 -6.70 -9.73 13.70
N LEU A 487 -6.64 -9.28 12.44
CA LEU A 487 -6.27 -10.14 11.33
C LEU A 487 -4.81 -10.61 11.43
N LEU A 488 -3.89 -9.71 11.80
CA LEU A 488 -2.48 -10.03 11.98
C LEU A 488 -2.27 -10.97 13.19
N ASP A 489 -2.92 -10.69 14.32
CA ASP A 489 -2.85 -11.50 15.54
C ASP A 489 -3.38 -12.94 15.28
N GLU A 490 -4.47 -13.09 14.50
CA GLU A 490 -5.00 -14.41 14.13
C GLU A 490 -4.06 -15.16 13.18
N ALA A 491 -3.39 -14.46 12.25
CA ALA A 491 -2.39 -15.07 11.37
C ALA A 491 -1.19 -15.61 12.17
N GLU A 492 -0.67 -14.82 13.11
CA GLU A 492 0.42 -15.26 14.00
C GLU A 492 0.01 -16.45 14.86
N LYS A 493 -1.19 -16.42 15.45
CA LYS A 493 -1.73 -17.51 16.26
C LYS A 493 -1.83 -18.83 15.48
N ARG A 494 -2.34 -18.80 14.25
CA ARG A 494 -2.44 -20.00 13.40
C ARG A 494 -1.06 -20.50 12.99
N ALA A 495 -0.15 -19.61 12.63
CA ALA A 495 1.23 -19.97 12.33
C ALA A 495 1.93 -20.61 13.54
N LYS A 496 1.68 -20.12 14.76
CA LYS A 496 2.19 -20.69 16.01
C LYS A 496 1.71 -22.14 16.21
N SER A 497 0.42 -22.40 16.02
CA SER A 497 -0.13 -23.76 16.12
C SER A 497 0.53 -24.72 15.13
N ILE A 498 0.79 -24.29 13.89
CA ILE A 498 1.47 -25.10 12.87
C ILE A 498 2.95 -25.35 13.28
N ALA A 499 3.64 -24.36 13.81
CA ALA A 499 5.02 -24.48 14.26
C ALA A 499 5.15 -25.42 15.47
N GLU A 500 4.19 -25.39 16.39
CA GLU A 500 4.15 -26.28 17.56
C GLU A 500 3.94 -27.75 17.18
N GLU A 501 3.11 -28.03 16.18
CA GLU A 501 2.85 -29.39 15.70
C GLU A 501 4.05 -29.99 14.96
N LYS A 502 4.79 -29.16 14.19
CA LYS A 502 5.83 -29.67 13.28
C LYS A 502 7.25 -29.68 13.90
N ASN A 503 7.52 -28.87 14.90
CA ASN A 503 8.87 -28.61 15.41
C ASN A 503 8.98 -28.86 16.92
N SER A 504 9.12 -30.12 17.33
CA SER A 504 9.29 -30.50 18.74
C SER A 504 10.57 -29.96 19.37
N ASP A 505 11.63 -29.79 18.56
CA ASP A 505 12.99 -29.53 19.01
C ASP A 505 13.35 -28.03 19.18
N LEU A 506 12.42 -27.14 18.81
CA LEU A 506 12.61 -25.70 18.92
C LEU A 506 12.16 -25.16 20.29
N SER A 507 12.91 -24.19 20.81
CA SER A 507 12.54 -23.48 22.04
C SER A 507 11.24 -22.67 21.86
N PRO A 508 10.53 -22.34 22.95
CA PRO A 508 9.34 -21.50 22.88
C PRO A 508 9.57 -20.15 22.19
N SER A 509 10.73 -19.51 22.42
CA SER A 509 11.10 -18.25 21.78
C SER A 509 11.30 -18.39 20.27
N GLU A 510 12.00 -19.43 19.82
CA GLU A 510 12.17 -19.72 18.39
C GLU A 510 10.82 -19.99 17.70
N LYS A 511 9.90 -20.69 18.36
CA LYS A 511 8.54 -20.93 17.84
C LYS A 511 7.75 -19.64 17.71
N GLU A 512 7.92 -18.69 18.62
CA GLU A 512 7.25 -17.39 18.59
C GLU A 512 7.80 -16.51 17.47
N GLU A 513 9.12 -16.45 17.28
CA GLU A 513 9.76 -15.76 16.16
C GLU A 513 9.31 -16.33 14.80
N ILE A 514 9.30 -17.67 14.67
CA ILE A 514 8.80 -18.34 13.46
C ILE A 514 7.33 -18.03 13.23
N ALA A 515 6.50 -18.10 14.29
CA ALA A 515 5.06 -17.83 14.17
C ALA A 515 4.78 -16.41 13.64
N LYS A 516 5.54 -15.44 14.14
CA LYS A 516 5.44 -14.05 13.70
C LYS A 516 5.90 -13.89 12.25
N ALA A 517 7.10 -14.36 11.91
CA ALA A 517 7.65 -14.24 10.56
C ALA A 517 6.77 -14.95 9.52
N VAL A 518 6.24 -16.13 9.85
CA VAL A 518 5.37 -16.91 8.97
C VAL A 518 3.98 -16.29 8.87
N GLY A 519 3.36 -15.92 9.99
CA GLY A 519 2.01 -15.35 10.03
C GLY A 519 1.92 -14.02 9.27
N ILE A 520 2.77 -13.07 9.62
CA ILE A 520 2.83 -11.75 8.96
C ILE A 520 3.28 -11.89 7.50
N GLY A 521 4.30 -12.73 7.25
CA GLY A 521 4.78 -13.01 5.90
C GLY A 521 3.69 -13.57 5.01
N ALA A 522 2.86 -14.50 5.52
CA ALA A 522 1.76 -15.09 4.77
C ALA A 522 0.70 -14.06 4.37
N VAL A 523 0.33 -13.14 5.28
CA VAL A 523 -0.62 -12.05 4.98
C VAL A 523 -0.08 -11.13 3.90
N LYS A 524 1.17 -10.67 4.01
CA LYS A 524 1.80 -9.79 3.01
C LYS A 524 1.94 -10.48 1.66
N TYR A 525 2.42 -11.71 1.63
CA TYR A 525 2.68 -12.45 0.41
C TYR A 525 1.38 -12.80 -0.33
N ALA A 526 0.32 -13.14 0.40
CA ALA A 526 -0.98 -13.42 -0.19
C ALA A 526 -1.51 -12.22 -0.98
N ASP A 527 -1.31 -11.00 -0.50
CA ASP A 527 -1.64 -9.79 -1.24
C ASP A 527 -0.72 -9.61 -2.47
N TYR A 528 0.60 -9.71 -2.27
CA TYR A 528 1.58 -9.51 -3.33
C TYR A 528 1.52 -10.53 -4.46
N SER A 529 1.10 -11.78 -4.18
CA SER A 529 1.00 -12.84 -5.19
C SER A 529 -0.17 -12.64 -6.15
N ASN A 530 -1.12 -11.79 -5.79
CA ASN A 530 -2.24 -11.42 -6.63
C ASN A 530 -1.91 -10.17 -7.49
N ASN A 531 -2.56 -10.06 -8.65
CA ASN A 531 -2.49 -8.82 -9.40
C ASN A 531 -3.15 -7.71 -8.57
N ARG A 532 -2.39 -6.68 -8.18
CA ARG A 532 -2.88 -5.62 -7.30
C ARG A 532 -4.17 -4.93 -7.77
N ILE A 533 -4.42 -4.88 -9.09
CA ILE A 533 -5.61 -4.22 -9.65
C ILE A 533 -6.87 -5.05 -9.40
N SER A 534 -6.73 -6.37 -9.24
CA SER A 534 -7.84 -7.28 -9.02
C SER A 534 -8.21 -7.37 -7.55
N ASP A 535 -9.48 -7.66 -7.30
CA ASP A 535 -9.93 -8.15 -6.01
C ASP A 535 -9.39 -9.57 -5.77
N TYR A 536 -9.15 -9.93 -4.51
CA TYR A 536 -8.78 -11.30 -4.16
C TYR A 536 -9.52 -11.80 -2.92
N ILE A 537 -9.72 -13.13 -2.85
CA ILE A 537 -10.34 -13.78 -1.70
C ILE A 537 -9.28 -14.09 -0.66
N PHE A 538 -9.47 -13.54 0.55
CA PHE A 538 -8.64 -13.81 1.70
C PHE A 538 -9.01 -15.14 2.35
N SER A 539 -8.02 -16.02 2.55
CA SER A 539 -8.20 -17.30 3.24
C SER A 539 -6.94 -17.65 4.03
N PHE A 540 -7.09 -17.81 5.35
CA PHE A 540 -5.98 -18.19 6.22
C PHE A 540 -5.38 -19.55 5.82
N ASP A 541 -6.20 -20.51 5.47
CA ASP A 541 -5.75 -21.87 5.14
C ASP A 541 -4.89 -21.87 3.87
N LYS A 542 -5.28 -21.07 2.86
CA LYS A 542 -4.52 -20.97 1.61
C LYS A 542 -3.21 -20.23 1.79
N MET A 543 -3.18 -19.13 2.53
CA MET A 543 -1.96 -18.32 2.66
C MET A 543 -0.91 -18.93 3.60
N LEU A 544 -1.33 -19.75 4.57
CA LEU A 544 -0.46 -20.48 5.49
C LEU A 544 -0.04 -21.87 4.96
N ALA A 545 -0.48 -22.25 3.77
CA ALA A 545 -0.11 -23.53 3.16
C ALA A 545 1.41 -23.58 2.90
N MET A 546 1.98 -24.76 3.14
CA MET A 546 3.42 -25.05 2.93
C MET A 546 3.73 -25.45 1.49
N ASP A 547 2.81 -25.24 0.58
CA ASP A 547 2.91 -25.52 -0.85
C ASP A 547 2.26 -24.39 -1.65
N GLY A 548 2.49 -24.34 -2.94
CA GLY A 548 2.01 -23.29 -3.81
C GLY A 548 2.78 -21.96 -3.68
N ASN A 549 2.23 -20.91 -4.26
CA ASN A 549 2.85 -19.57 -4.27
C ASN A 549 2.53 -18.82 -2.97
N THR A 550 3.18 -19.21 -1.86
CA THR A 550 2.96 -18.73 -0.49
C THR A 550 4.27 -18.32 0.19
N ALA A 551 4.19 -17.42 1.18
CA ALA A 551 5.40 -17.06 1.97
C ALA A 551 5.98 -18.27 2.73
N PRO A 552 5.18 -19.12 3.42
CA PRO A 552 5.71 -20.28 4.10
C PRO A 552 6.52 -21.21 3.19
N TYR A 553 6.08 -21.41 1.93
CA TYR A 553 6.85 -22.22 0.97
C TYR A 553 8.21 -21.57 0.60
N MET A 554 8.24 -20.24 0.41
CA MET A 554 9.49 -19.51 0.12
C MET A 554 10.44 -19.53 1.33
N GLN A 555 9.92 -19.28 2.53
CA GLN A 555 10.68 -19.33 3.78
C GLN A 555 11.24 -20.73 4.03
N TYR A 556 10.45 -21.76 3.76
CA TYR A 556 10.89 -23.15 3.85
C TYR A 556 12.00 -23.47 2.86
N ALA A 557 11.92 -23.00 1.61
CA ALA A 557 13.00 -23.18 0.62
C ALA A 557 14.31 -22.56 1.11
N TYR A 558 14.24 -21.33 1.65
CA TYR A 558 15.40 -20.66 2.26
C TYR A 558 15.96 -21.43 3.45
N ALA A 559 15.12 -21.82 4.42
CA ALA A 559 15.52 -22.57 5.60
C ALA A 559 16.16 -23.92 5.24
N ARG A 560 15.67 -24.59 4.18
CA ARG A 560 16.25 -25.84 3.65
C ARG A 560 17.68 -25.62 3.15
N ILE A 561 17.94 -24.55 2.41
CA ILE A 561 19.31 -24.22 1.93
C ILE A 561 20.23 -23.96 3.14
N LYS A 562 19.77 -23.16 4.10
CA LYS A 562 20.53 -22.89 5.32
C LYS A 562 20.81 -24.19 6.12
N SER A 563 19.87 -25.12 6.12
CA SER A 563 20.07 -26.44 6.75
C SER A 563 21.15 -27.27 6.05
N ILE A 564 21.28 -27.21 4.72
CA ILE A 564 22.37 -27.88 3.98
C ILE A 564 23.71 -27.33 4.43
N MET A 565 23.86 -26.01 4.52
CA MET A 565 25.11 -25.37 4.95
C MET A 565 25.47 -25.75 6.39
N ARG A 566 24.51 -25.75 7.31
CA ARG A 566 24.73 -26.18 8.71
C ARG A 566 25.13 -27.64 8.82
N LYS A 567 24.41 -28.54 8.15
CA LYS A 567 24.70 -29.98 8.17
C LYS A 567 26.08 -30.30 7.60
N GLY A 568 26.51 -29.59 6.57
CA GLY A 568 27.80 -29.73 5.94
C GLY A 568 28.93 -29.00 6.69
N GLN A 569 28.62 -28.22 7.73
CA GLN A 569 29.58 -27.32 8.41
C GLN A 569 30.32 -26.42 7.40
N ILE A 570 29.61 -25.91 6.39
CA ILE A 570 30.15 -25.18 5.25
C ILE A 570 30.29 -23.70 5.58
N ASP A 571 31.51 -23.18 5.52
CA ASP A 571 31.75 -21.74 5.38
C ASP A 571 31.69 -21.36 3.90
N ILE A 572 30.49 -20.89 3.49
CA ILE A 572 30.20 -20.62 2.07
C ILE A 572 31.08 -19.51 1.49
N GLU A 573 31.49 -18.52 2.29
CA GLU A 573 32.39 -17.46 1.83
C GLU A 573 33.78 -17.99 1.51
N SER A 574 34.28 -18.90 2.34
CA SER A 574 35.56 -19.56 2.13
C SER A 574 35.52 -20.51 0.93
N GLU A 575 34.48 -21.33 0.83
CA GLU A 575 34.30 -22.32 -0.26
C GLU A 575 34.17 -21.68 -1.64
N LEU A 576 33.51 -20.54 -1.73
CA LEU A 576 33.29 -19.81 -2.99
C LEU A 576 34.33 -18.72 -3.29
N LYS A 577 35.35 -18.57 -2.39
CA LYS A 577 36.37 -17.54 -2.57
C LYS A 577 37.19 -17.80 -3.85
N GLY A 578 37.03 -16.85 -4.80
CA GLY A 578 37.80 -16.90 -6.05
C GLY A 578 37.30 -17.95 -7.06
N ILE A 579 36.06 -18.43 -6.92
CA ILE A 579 35.45 -19.32 -7.92
C ILE A 579 35.43 -18.64 -9.31
N LYS A 580 35.98 -19.35 -10.29
CA LYS A 580 36.06 -18.86 -11.70
C LYS A 580 35.42 -19.81 -12.69
N GLU A 581 35.17 -21.04 -12.28
CA GLU A 581 34.61 -22.08 -13.12
C GLU A 581 33.32 -22.63 -12.50
N VAL A 582 32.31 -22.81 -13.32
CA VAL A 582 31.05 -23.43 -12.95
C VAL A 582 30.77 -24.56 -13.93
N ASN A 583 30.63 -25.75 -13.41
CA ASN A 583 30.41 -26.97 -14.21
C ASN A 583 29.02 -27.54 -13.90
N PHE A 584 28.25 -27.82 -14.94
CA PHE A 584 26.95 -28.45 -14.83
C PHE A 584 27.02 -29.87 -15.42
N ASN A 585 26.51 -30.83 -14.65
CA ASN A 585 26.44 -32.23 -15.07
C ASN A 585 25.01 -32.69 -15.29
N GLU A 586 24.07 -32.08 -14.57
CA GLU A 586 22.66 -32.42 -14.64
C GLU A 586 21.83 -31.27 -15.24
N PRO A 587 20.80 -31.55 -16.02
CA PRO A 587 19.94 -30.51 -16.59
C PRO A 587 19.34 -29.57 -15.53
N ALA A 588 19.03 -30.09 -14.33
CA ALA A 588 18.43 -29.30 -13.24
C ALA A 588 19.37 -28.20 -12.73
N GLU A 589 20.70 -28.40 -12.81
CA GLU A 589 21.70 -27.37 -12.46
C GLU A 589 21.65 -26.19 -13.41
N LEU A 590 21.62 -26.47 -14.71
CA LEU A 590 21.53 -25.41 -15.76
C LEU A 590 20.18 -24.68 -15.70
N GLU A 591 19.09 -25.39 -15.47
CA GLU A 591 17.75 -24.79 -15.36
C GLU A 591 17.63 -23.86 -14.13
N LEU A 592 18.23 -24.23 -12.99
CA LEU A 592 18.30 -23.36 -11.82
C LEU A 592 19.18 -22.14 -12.10
N ALA A 593 20.33 -22.35 -12.77
CA ALA A 593 21.22 -21.28 -13.18
C ALA A 593 20.55 -20.26 -14.09
N LYS A 594 19.79 -20.72 -15.09
CA LYS A 594 18.99 -19.86 -15.98
C LYS A 594 17.93 -19.07 -15.22
N GLN A 595 17.27 -19.68 -14.23
CA GLN A 595 16.30 -18.97 -13.41
C GLN A 595 16.97 -17.88 -12.57
N LEU A 596 18.13 -18.14 -11.98
CA LEU A 596 18.86 -17.16 -11.17
C LEU A 596 19.25 -15.90 -11.95
N ILE A 597 19.74 -16.04 -13.20
CA ILE A 597 20.12 -14.87 -14.01
C ILE A 597 18.95 -14.01 -14.47
N ARG A 598 17.71 -14.49 -14.35
CA ARG A 598 16.48 -13.77 -14.70
C ARG A 598 15.92 -12.91 -13.57
N TYR A 599 16.58 -12.86 -12.39
CA TYR A 599 16.09 -12.08 -11.26
C TYR A 599 15.93 -10.59 -11.59
N SER A 600 16.91 -10.00 -12.25
CA SER A 600 16.83 -8.59 -12.68
C SER A 600 15.71 -8.33 -13.71
N GLU A 601 15.34 -9.32 -14.54
CA GLU A 601 14.18 -9.20 -15.45
C GLU A 601 12.86 -9.14 -14.69
N ALA A 602 12.72 -9.99 -13.67
CA ALA A 602 11.53 -9.98 -12.80
C ALA A 602 11.42 -8.67 -12.03
N PHE A 603 12.53 -8.15 -11.52
CA PHE A 603 12.59 -6.84 -10.87
C PHE A 603 12.19 -5.71 -11.83
N ASN A 604 12.77 -5.68 -13.04
CA ASN A 604 12.45 -4.67 -14.05
C ASN A 604 10.97 -4.69 -14.43
N SER A 605 10.38 -5.89 -14.55
CA SER A 605 8.95 -6.06 -14.82
C SER A 605 8.08 -5.57 -13.65
N ALA A 606 8.50 -5.85 -12.42
CA ALA A 606 7.76 -5.43 -11.22
C ALA A 606 7.76 -3.91 -11.04
N ILE A 607 8.91 -3.25 -11.22
CA ILE A 607 9.03 -1.79 -11.04
C ILE A 607 8.39 -1.00 -12.19
N ALA A 608 8.42 -1.50 -13.42
CA ALA A 608 7.82 -0.83 -14.58
C ALA A 608 6.32 -0.58 -14.40
N ASP A 609 5.62 -1.56 -13.86
CA ASP A 609 4.17 -1.53 -13.64
C ASP A 609 3.78 -1.35 -12.16
N PHE A 610 4.76 -1.28 -11.25
CA PHE A 610 4.54 -1.30 -9.80
C PHE A 610 3.67 -2.50 -9.37
N LYS A 611 4.03 -3.70 -9.86
CA LYS A 611 3.31 -4.95 -9.63
C LYS A 611 4.17 -5.98 -8.89
N PRO A 612 4.06 -6.11 -7.56
CA PRO A 612 4.82 -7.08 -6.77
C PRO A 612 4.62 -8.54 -7.20
N ASN A 613 3.50 -8.86 -7.85
CA ASN A 613 3.22 -10.24 -8.28
C ASN A 613 4.22 -10.79 -9.31
N PHE A 614 4.94 -9.95 -10.03
CA PHE A 614 6.05 -10.43 -10.87
C PHE A 614 7.22 -10.96 -10.03
N LEU A 615 7.50 -10.33 -8.88
CA LEU A 615 8.53 -10.82 -7.96
C LEU A 615 8.11 -12.12 -7.28
N THR A 616 6.87 -12.20 -6.76
CA THR A 616 6.38 -13.42 -6.09
C THR A 616 6.28 -14.59 -7.07
N GLY A 617 5.85 -14.35 -8.31
CA GLY A 617 5.84 -15.37 -9.36
C GLY A 617 7.24 -15.90 -9.65
N TYR A 618 8.21 -15.00 -9.81
CA TYR A 618 9.60 -15.37 -10.02
C TYR A 618 10.19 -16.16 -8.85
N LEU A 619 9.96 -15.72 -7.60
CA LEU A 619 10.46 -16.41 -6.40
C LEU A 619 9.87 -17.82 -6.28
N TYR A 620 8.60 -17.98 -6.62
CA TYR A 620 7.95 -19.27 -6.64
C TYR A 620 8.58 -20.22 -7.67
N GLU A 621 8.79 -19.74 -8.91
CA GLU A 621 9.48 -20.53 -9.95
C GLU A 621 10.91 -20.89 -9.52
N LEU A 622 11.64 -19.95 -8.88
CA LEU A 622 12.99 -20.21 -8.36
C LEU A 622 12.98 -21.30 -7.29
N ALA A 623 12.05 -21.25 -6.35
CA ALA A 623 11.92 -22.28 -5.32
C ALA A 623 11.55 -23.66 -5.90
N GLN A 624 10.72 -23.71 -6.95
CA GLN A 624 10.42 -24.96 -7.67
C GLN A 624 11.65 -25.53 -8.38
N LYS A 625 12.40 -24.67 -9.10
CA LYS A 625 13.66 -25.08 -9.78
C LYS A 625 14.70 -25.54 -8.76
N PHE A 626 14.82 -24.86 -7.63
CA PHE A 626 15.67 -25.29 -6.54
C PHE A 626 15.24 -26.65 -5.97
N SER A 627 13.95 -26.89 -5.78
CA SER A 627 13.45 -28.17 -5.30
C SER A 627 13.78 -29.32 -6.27
N ALA A 628 13.61 -29.10 -7.57
CA ALA A 628 14.00 -30.06 -8.60
C ALA A 628 15.52 -30.35 -8.59
N PHE A 629 16.34 -29.29 -8.53
CA PHE A 629 17.79 -29.41 -8.39
C PHE A 629 18.17 -30.18 -7.12
N TYR A 630 17.62 -29.84 -5.97
CA TYR A 630 17.94 -30.51 -4.70
C TYR A 630 17.64 -32.01 -4.72
N ASN A 631 16.56 -32.41 -5.38
CA ASN A 631 16.17 -33.82 -5.48
C ASN A 631 17.06 -34.60 -6.46
N ALA A 632 17.54 -33.97 -7.52
CA ALA A 632 18.35 -34.61 -8.57
C ALA A 632 19.86 -34.58 -8.28
N CYS A 633 20.33 -33.58 -7.53
CA CYS A 633 21.75 -33.23 -7.41
C CYS A 633 22.21 -33.25 -5.94
N PRO A 634 22.81 -34.34 -5.42
CA PRO A 634 23.42 -34.34 -4.10
C PRO A 634 24.43 -33.18 -3.96
N VAL A 635 24.30 -32.36 -2.91
CA VAL A 635 25.15 -31.16 -2.73
C VAL A 635 26.39 -31.53 -1.88
N LEU A 636 26.17 -32.14 -0.72
CA LEU A 636 27.23 -32.43 0.24
C LEU A 636 28.18 -33.57 -0.26
N ASP A 637 27.58 -34.57 -0.88
CA ASP A 637 28.27 -35.74 -1.42
C ASP A 637 28.68 -35.61 -2.89
N ALA A 638 28.64 -34.37 -3.41
CA ALA A 638 29.02 -34.12 -4.78
C ALA A 638 30.52 -34.33 -5.03
N PRO A 639 30.93 -34.80 -6.23
CA PRO A 639 32.34 -34.86 -6.60
C PRO A 639 33.03 -33.50 -6.46
N SER A 640 34.31 -33.50 -6.04
CA SER A 640 35.08 -32.29 -5.71
C SER A 640 35.09 -31.22 -6.81
N LYS A 641 35.03 -31.60 -8.08
CA LYS A 641 34.99 -30.68 -9.22
C LYS A 641 33.63 -29.98 -9.41
N ILE A 642 32.55 -30.60 -8.91
CA ILE A 642 31.18 -30.11 -9.13
C ILE A 642 30.61 -29.45 -7.89
N ARG A 643 31.06 -29.91 -6.70
CA ARG A 643 30.59 -29.39 -5.42
C ARG A 643 30.62 -27.87 -5.30
N PRO A 644 31.68 -27.13 -5.71
CA PRO A 644 31.68 -25.67 -5.67
C PRO A 644 30.54 -25.03 -6.54
N SER A 645 30.25 -25.62 -7.71
CA SER A 645 29.19 -25.16 -8.58
C SER A 645 27.80 -25.35 -7.92
N ARG A 646 27.56 -26.49 -7.28
CA ARG A 646 26.31 -26.76 -6.56
C ARG A 646 26.14 -25.87 -5.33
N LEU A 647 27.24 -25.63 -4.60
CA LEU A 647 27.24 -24.69 -3.48
C LEU A 647 26.95 -23.26 -3.93
N LEU A 648 27.50 -22.82 -5.07
CA LEU A 648 27.21 -21.52 -5.66
C LEU A 648 25.72 -21.39 -6.02
N LEU A 649 25.12 -22.42 -6.62
CA LEU A 649 23.69 -22.42 -6.96
C LEU A 649 22.83 -22.35 -5.67
N CYS A 650 23.18 -23.08 -4.62
CA CYS A 650 22.50 -23.01 -3.32
C CYS A 650 22.60 -21.60 -2.72
N ASP A 651 23.81 -21.03 -2.67
CA ASP A 651 24.06 -19.72 -2.07
C ASP A 651 23.32 -18.60 -2.81
N LEU A 652 23.43 -18.57 -4.15
CA LEU A 652 22.72 -17.59 -4.96
C LEU A 652 21.20 -17.73 -4.84
N THR A 653 20.67 -18.96 -4.74
CA THR A 653 19.25 -19.19 -4.51
C THR A 653 18.81 -18.62 -3.16
N ALA A 654 19.57 -18.91 -2.08
CA ALA A 654 19.27 -18.37 -0.75
C ALA A 654 19.32 -16.84 -0.75
N LYS A 655 20.38 -16.25 -1.32
CA LYS A 655 20.53 -14.79 -1.44
C LYS A 655 19.39 -14.15 -2.22
N THR A 656 18.98 -14.77 -3.33
CA THR A 656 17.89 -14.24 -4.17
C THR A 656 16.55 -14.31 -3.46
N ILE A 657 16.23 -15.42 -2.78
CA ILE A 657 14.99 -15.55 -1.97
C ILE A 657 15.01 -14.53 -0.84
N HIS A 658 16.10 -14.43 -0.08
CA HIS A 658 16.25 -13.47 1.00
C HIS A 658 16.09 -12.03 0.50
N HIS A 659 16.82 -11.66 -0.54
CA HIS A 659 16.76 -10.33 -1.13
C HIS A 659 15.34 -9.99 -1.64
N GLY A 660 14.68 -10.93 -2.30
CA GLY A 660 13.30 -10.74 -2.79
C GLY A 660 12.30 -10.59 -1.64
N LEU A 661 12.37 -11.46 -0.62
CA LEU A 661 11.45 -11.43 0.51
C LEU A 661 11.73 -10.23 1.43
N GLU A 662 12.95 -10.08 1.96
CA GLU A 662 13.23 -9.06 2.96
C GLU A 662 13.46 -7.68 2.37
N ASN A 663 14.33 -7.56 1.36
CA ASN A 663 14.70 -6.24 0.86
C ASN A 663 13.61 -5.60 0.00
N LEU A 664 12.83 -6.40 -0.75
CA LEU A 664 11.81 -5.88 -1.66
C LEU A 664 10.39 -6.00 -1.13
N LEU A 665 10.01 -7.15 -0.56
CA LEU A 665 8.66 -7.40 -0.08
C LEU A 665 8.48 -7.10 1.43
N GLY A 666 9.58 -6.89 2.16
CA GLY A 666 9.55 -6.67 3.61
C GLY A 666 8.97 -7.87 4.36
N ILE A 667 9.31 -9.08 3.94
CA ILE A 667 8.89 -10.35 4.55
C ILE A 667 10.12 -11.03 5.12
N GLU A 668 10.12 -11.26 6.42
CA GLU A 668 11.23 -11.86 7.16
C GLU A 668 11.51 -13.30 6.68
N THR A 669 12.79 -13.62 6.50
CA THR A 669 13.24 -14.99 6.25
C THR A 669 13.72 -15.64 7.54
N ILE A 670 13.54 -16.95 7.65
CA ILE A 670 13.93 -17.72 8.85
C ILE A 670 14.88 -18.84 8.48
N GLU A 671 15.94 -19.02 9.27
CA GLU A 671 16.96 -20.04 8.97
C GLU A 671 16.56 -21.45 9.41
N ARG A 672 15.56 -21.56 10.30
CA ARG A 672 15.01 -22.81 10.81
C ARG A 672 13.49 -22.77 10.76
N MET A 673 12.91 -23.83 10.24
CA MET A 673 11.46 -23.95 10.11
C MET A 673 11.04 -25.40 10.29
#